data_5efe6ad32764090153a94aef101049c7
#
_entry.id   5efe6ad32764090153a94aef101049c7
#
_cell.length_a   1.000
_cell.length_b   1.000
_cell.length_c   1.000
_cell.angle_alpha   90.00
_cell.angle_beta   90.00
_cell.angle_gamma   90.00
#
_symmetry.space_group_name_H-M   'P 1'
#
loop_
_entity.id
_entity.type
_entity.pdbx_description
1 polymer ?
#
loop_
_entity_poly.entity_id
_entity_poly.type
_entity_poly.pdbx_seq_one_letter_code
_entity_poly.pdbx_strand_id
1 'polypeptide(L)'
;MVALQKYLSLSSLPWTGLAFGHNTQTSSDVLQYVDPLIGSNNGGNVFAGASLPYGMAKAVADVDGQNTGGFSTDGSRVTGFSALHDSGTGGNPSLGNFPLFPQYCPDDEINNCKYPKAARAVHYVNDSVVARPGYFALALENGIHADMTASHHAALYRFTFPPATASNGSQLTPLFLLDLTDLWDSRQNASVQIDPQAGRITADGTFLPSFGAGSYRAYFCADFAGASLHDSGIWVNDRAGSERQELFVTRGFNNFYLQAGGFLRVQRPDSGTVTVRVGVSYISTDRACANAETEIPRPLEDFDALRESAESAWRDKLRPLAVRPGGVSDDFQRIFWSGVYRTMLDPQDLTGENPLWTSDEPYFDSFYCIWDSFRAQHPLLTIIDPIAQSRMVRSLLDTYKHEGWLPDCRMSLCKGWTQGGSNADVVLADAFVKNLTGIDWPLAFEAVVNDAENEPLEWSQHGRGGLASWKRLHYIPYLDFDYLGFGTNSRSISRTLEYAYNDFCLATLARGLRKPAPVAETYLARAAGWRNLYKPDQPSLINGSDTGFVGFFQPRYLNGTWGYQDPIACSALASWCSLTSNPSETFESSVWEYQFYVPHDMSSLITLLGGPDAFIARLDFFHTSGLADMGNEPVFLAVFQYHYAGRPGLSAKRAHTYIPARFNASEGGLPGNDDSGAMGAFAVFAMMGLFPVPGQNVYLITPPFFEEVCVALPGATRRACIRNRGFDAERLHERVYVQSATLNGEVYTRNWIGHEFFTEGMTLELTLGESESDWGTANEDLPPSLGEEGTVYGV
;
A
#
# COMPACT_ATOMS: atom_id res chain seq x y z
N MET A 1 -44.50 10.79 -34.68
CA MET A 1 -44.97 9.42 -34.96
C MET A 1 -43.97 8.49 -34.28
N VAL A 2 -44.27 8.12 -33.09
CA VAL A 2 -44.79 6.82 -32.63
C VAL A 2 -43.71 5.73 -32.68
N ALA A 3 -43.15 5.48 -31.50
CA ALA A 3 -43.12 4.28 -30.68
C ALA A 3 -42.11 3.20 -31.17
N LEU A 4 -41.40 2.50 -30.31
CA LEU A 4 -41.81 1.67 -29.19
C LEU A 4 -40.64 1.29 -28.31
N GLN A 5 -40.83 1.43 -27.01
CA GLN A 5 -40.07 0.76 -25.95
C GLN A 5 -40.20 -0.77 -26.09
N LYS A 6 -39.14 -1.52 -25.87
CA LYS A 6 -39.25 -2.92 -25.44
C LYS A 6 -38.37 -3.15 -24.20
N TYR A 7 -39.03 -3.26 -23.07
CA TYR A 7 -38.51 -3.87 -21.86
C TYR A 7 -38.29 -5.37 -22.09
N LEU A 8 -37.14 -5.88 -21.78
CA LEU A 8 -36.93 -7.32 -21.55
C LEU A 8 -36.73 -7.55 -20.04
N SER A 9 -37.76 -8.09 -19.44
CA SER A 9 -37.73 -8.67 -18.11
C SER A 9 -36.90 -9.96 -18.15
N LEU A 10 -35.83 -10.03 -17.38
CA LEU A 10 -35.15 -11.28 -17.09
C LEU A 10 -35.84 -11.97 -15.92
N SER A 11 -36.49 -13.08 -16.23
CA SER A 11 -37.11 -13.99 -15.30
C SER A 11 -36.05 -14.75 -14.49
N SER A 12 -36.22 -14.76 -13.18
CA SER A 12 -35.49 -15.59 -12.22
C SER A 12 -35.72 -17.09 -12.51
N LEU A 13 -34.65 -17.82 -12.78
CA LEU A 13 -34.60 -19.26 -12.73
C LEU A 13 -34.11 -19.71 -11.34
N PRO A 14 -34.76 -20.68 -10.70
CA PRO A 14 -34.32 -21.18 -9.41
C PRO A 14 -33.10 -22.09 -9.58
N TRP A 15 -32.05 -21.81 -8.83
CA TRP A 15 -30.90 -22.68 -8.68
C TRP A 15 -31.32 -23.92 -7.86
N THR A 16 -31.35 -25.07 -8.49
CA THR A 16 -31.43 -26.37 -7.80
C THR A 16 -30.06 -26.71 -7.26
N GLY A 17 -29.90 -26.60 -5.94
CA GLY A 17 -28.69 -26.96 -5.24
C GLY A 17 -28.42 -28.46 -5.29
N LEU A 18 -27.27 -28.85 -5.79
CA LEU A 18 -26.63 -30.13 -5.49
C LEU A 18 -26.00 -30.02 -4.09
N ALA A 19 -26.64 -30.66 -3.12
CA ALA A 19 -26.11 -30.78 -1.76
C ALA A 19 -24.92 -31.76 -1.78
N PHE A 20 -23.72 -31.24 -1.73
CA PHE A 20 -22.56 -31.99 -1.28
C PHE A 20 -22.54 -31.96 0.26
N GLY A 21 -22.52 -33.15 0.87
CA GLY A 21 -22.45 -33.29 2.32
C GLY A 21 -21.20 -32.56 2.89
N HIS A 22 -21.45 -31.45 3.55
CA HIS A 22 -20.45 -30.74 4.31
C HIS A 22 -20.51 -31.22 5.76
N ASN A 23 -19.37 -31.71 6.23
CA ASN A 23 -19.06 -31.63 7.64
C ASN A 23 -19.06 -30.13 8.01
N THR A 24 -20.07 -29.68 8.72
CA THR A 24 -20.20 -28.32 9.22
C THR A 24 -19.26 -28.13 10.41
N GLN A 25 -17.97 -27.94 10.16
CA GLN A 25 -17.22 -27.00 10.98
C GLN A 25 -17.80 -25.62 10.63
N THR A 26 -18.40 -24.94 11.60
CA THR A 26 -18.76 -23.53 11.49
C THR A 26 -17.48 -22.78 11.14
N SER A 27 -17.36 -22.34 9.86
CA SER A 27 -16.24 -21.49 9.48
C SER A 27 -16.37 -20.22 10.30
N SER A 28 -15.46 -20.00 11.20
CA SER A 28 -15.37 -18.73 11.94
C SER A 28 -15.29 -17.59 10.92
N ASP A 29 -16.00 -16.49 11.19
CA ASP A 29 -15.96 -15.30 10.31
C ASP A 29 -14.51 -14.78 10.23
N VAL A 30 -13.94 -14.73 9.05
CA VAL A 30 -12.55 -14.30 8.81
C VAL A 30 -12.27 -12.90 9.35
N LEU A 31 -13.27 -12.02 9.38
CA LEU A 31 -13.13 -10.65 9.87
C LEU A 31 -12.72 -10.58 11.35
N GLN A 32 -12.95 -11.62 12.15
CA GLN A 32 -12.49 -11.67 13.55
C GLN A 32 -10.95 -11.64 13.68
N TYR A 33 -10.24 -12.03 12.61
CA TYR A 33 -8.78 -12.02 12.54
C TYR A 33 -8.22 -10.77 11.87
N VAL A 34 -9.05 -9.89 11.33
CA VAL A 34 -8.59 -8.61 10.77
C VAL A 34 -8.57 -7.56 11.85
N ASP A 35 -7.38 -7.10 12.19
CA ASP A 35 -7.14 -6.03 13.15
C ASP A 35 -6.49 -4.83 12.45
N PRO A 36 -7.27 -3.77 12.13
CA PRO A 36 -6.74 -2.56 11.51
C PRO A 36 -5.76 -1.77 12.39
N LEU A 37 -5.67 -2.05 13.70
CA LEU A 37 -4.75 -1.37 14.60
C LEU A 37 -3.32 -1.90 14.54
N ILE A 38 -3.06 -3.06 13.92
CA ILE A 38 -1.68 -3.56 13.73
C ILE A 38 -0.90 -2.61 12.83
N GLY A 39 0.10 -1.92 13.38
CA GLY A 39 0.89 -0.90 12.68
C GLY A 39 0.41 0.53 12.90
N SER A 40 -0.62 0.77 13.73
CA SER A 40 -1.09 2.12 14.10
C SER A 40 -0.17 2.84 15.08
N ASN A 41 0.95 2.22 15.47
CA ASN A 41 1.96 2.76 16.35
C ASN A 41 3.36 2.35 15.85
N ASN A 42 4.40 2.90 16.46
CA ASN A 42 5.81 2.53 16.21
C ASN A 42 6.26 2.65 14.74
N GLY A 43 5.72 3.62 14.00
CA GLY A 43 6.15 3.92 12.62
C GLY A 43 5.54 3.04 11.53
N GLY A 44 4.55 2.22 11.86
CA GLY A 44 3.83 1.44 10.85
C GLY A 44 2.93 2.29 9.95
N ASN A 45 2.49 3.44 10.42
CA ASN A 45 1.73 4.46 9.69
C ASN A 45 0.44 3.96 9.01
N VAL A 46 -0.14 2.88 9.47
CA VAL A 46 -1.32 2.28 8.84
C VAL A 46 -2.58 3.13 9.02
N PHE A 47 -3.50 3.05 8.08
CA PHE A 47 -4.84 3.57 8.23
C PHE A 47 -5.70 2.56 9.03
N ALA A 48 -6.24 3.00 10.17
CA ALA A 48 -6.99 2.14 11.08
C ALA A 48 -8.52 2.34 11.04
N GLY A 49 -9.01 3.23 10.19
CA GLY A 49 -10.39 3.68 10.16
C GLY A 49 -11.36 2.82 9.36
N ALA A 50 -12.58 3.33 9.22
CA ALA A 50 -13.64 2.73 8.41
C ALA A 50 -13.43 3.04 6.93
N SER A 51 -13.38 2.00 6.09
CA SER A 51 -13.25 2.10 4.63
C SER A 51 -13.85 0.86 3.96
N LEU A 52 -14.19 0.98 2.69
CA LEU A 52 -14.41 -0.17 1.79
C LEU A 52 -13.08 -0.62 1.16
N PRO A 53 -12.99 -1.84 0.61
CA PRO A 53 -11.87 -2.22 -0.23
C PRO A 53 -11.69 -1.22 -1.38
N TYR A 54 -10.50 -0.65 -1.51
CA TYR A 54 -10.15 0.40 -2.47
C TYR A 54 -11.04 1.66 -2.38
N GLY A 55 -11.76 1.86 -1.28
CA GLY A 55 -12.71 2.96 -1.14
C GLY A 55 -12.03 4.33 -1.09
N MET A 56 -12.66 5.34 -1.73
CA MET A 56 -12.22 6.73 -1.62
C MET A 56 -12.49 7.30 -0.23
N ALA A 57 -13.67 7.04 0.34
CA ALA A 57 -13.99 7.49 1.69
C ALA A 57 -13.28 6.60 2.71
N LYS A 58 -12.44 7.23 3.54
CA LYS A 58 -11.67 6.62 4.64
C LYS A 58 -11.88 7.45 5.89
N ALA A 59 -12.78 7.00 6.77
CA ALA A 59 -13.23 7.74 7.94
C ALA A 59 -12.52 7.29 9.21
N VAL A 60 -11.86 8.22 9.90
CA VAL A 60 -11.15 7.94 11.16
C VAL A 60 -11.07 9.20 12.03
N ALA A 61 -10.70 9.03 13.30
CA ALA A 61 -10.27 10.11 14.17
C ALA A 61 -8.85 10.56 13.80
N ASP A 62 -8.65 11.86 13.63
CA ASP A 62 -7.35 12.47 13.41
C ASP A 62 -6.68 12.84 14.73
N VAL A 63 -5.40 12.51 14.89
CA VAL A 63 -4.66 12.78 16.12
C VAL A 63 -3.49 13.75 15.90
N ASP A 64 -2.93 14.30 16.99
CA ASP A 64 -1.81 15.25 16.97
C ASP A 64 -0.43 14.58 17.22
N GLY A 65 -0.37 13.25 17.22
CA GLY A 65 0.84 12.47 17.40
C GLY A 65 1.36 11.86 16.09
N GLN A 66 1.58 10.54 16.09
CA GLN A 66 2.00 9.78 14.92
C GLN A 66 0.82 9.60 13.95
N ASN A 67 0.55 10.63 13.17
CA ASN A 67 -0.72 10.81 12.45
C ASN A 67 -0.63 10.65 10.93
N THR A 68 0.42 10.03 10.41
CA THR A 68 0.58 9.84 8.95
C THR A 68 -0.61 9.07 8.36
N GLY A 69 -1.11 8.04 9.06
CA GLY A 69 -2.33 7.31 8.70
C GLY A 69 -3.63 7.88 9.31
N GLY A 70 -3.61 9.07 9.89
CA GLY A 70 -4.73 9.71 10.57
C GLY A 70 -4.78 9.41 12.06
N PHE A 71 -5.08 8.19 12.46
CA PHE A 71 -5.15 7.72 13.84
C PHE A 71 -3.91 6.94 14.26
N SER A 72 -3.51 7.14 15.51
CA SER A 72 -2.44 6.35 16.14
C SER A 72 -2.83 5.98 17.58
N THR A 73 -2.34 4.83 18.03
CA THR A 73 -2.49 4.33 19.41
C THR A 73 -1.36 4.79 20.34
N ASP A 74 -0.66 5.86 20.00
CA ASP A 74 0.46 6.42 20.76
C ASP A 74 0.06 7.29 21.97
N GLY A 75 -1.25 7.38 22.29
CA GLY A 75 -1.77 8.18 23.38
C GLY A 75 -1.91 9.68 23.04
N SER A 76 -1.76 10.06 21.77
CA SER A 76 -1.98 11.42 21.30
C SER A 76 -3.45 11.87 21.41
N ARG A 77 -3.72 13.13 21.11
CA ARG A 77 -5.05 13.71 21.25
C ARG A 77 -5.76 13.76 19.91
N VAL A 78 -7.07 13.52 19.94
CA VAL A 78 -7.95 13.67 18.78
C VAL A 78 -8.16 15.15 18.48
N THR A 79 -7.94 15.55 17.25
CA THR A 79 -8.08 16.93 16.74
C THR A 79 -9.27 17.09 15.80
N GLY A 80 -9.84 15.99 15.31
CA GLY A 80 -10.98 15.96 14.41
C GLY A 80 -11.36 14.57 13.94
N PHE A 81 -12.36 14.51 13.07
CA PHE A 81 -12.84 13.31 12.39
C PHE A 81 -13.00 13.64 10.92
N SER A 82 -12.22 13.01 10.05
CA SER A 82 -12.28 13.27 8.62
C SER A 82 -12.55 12.01 7.81
N ALA A 83 -12.97 12.18 6.56
CA ALA A 83 -13.41 11.11 5.68
C ALA A 83 -12.50 10.91 4.46
N LEU A 84 -11.42 11.67 4.34
CA LEU A 84 -10.42 11.52 3.29
C LEU A 84 -9.06 11.27 3.92
N HIS A 85 -8.50 10.09 3.67
CA HIS A 85 -7.15 9.70 4.08
C HIS A 85 -6.48 8.86 3.00
N ASP A 86 -5.15 8.89 2.96
CA ASP A 86 -4.35 7.83 2.35
C ASP A 86 -4.18 6.67 3.35
N SER A 87 -3.59 5.58 2.91
CA SER A 87 -3.23 4.46 3.78
C SER A 87 -1.80 4.62 4.26
N GLY A 88 -1.55 5.56 5.16
CA GLY A 88 -0.28 5.79 5.81
C GLY A 88 0.97 5.70 4.94
N THR A 89 1.59 6.82 4.65
CA THR A 89 2.67 6.88 3.67
C THR A 89 4.04 7.05 4.29
N GLY A 90 4.29 7.14 5.53
CA GLY A 90 5.62 7.42 6.12
C GLY A 90 6.24 8.78 5.77
N GLY A 91 5.60 9.54 4.87
CA GLY A 91 5.97 10.92 4.54
C GLY A 91 5.36 11.92 5.51
N ASN A 92 4.99 13.08 5.02
CA ASN A 92 4.18 14.01 5.81
C ASN A 92 2.77 13.44 6.00
N PRO A 93 2.06 13.80 7.09
CA PRO A 93 0.65 13.44 7.24
C PRO A 93 -0.13 13.89 6.02
N SER A 94 -0.92 13.00 5.45
CA SER A 94 -1.64 13.27 4.22
C SER A 94 -3.12 13.17 4.39
N LEU A 95 -3.82 14.05 3.66
CA LEU A 95 -5.26 14.14 3.74
C LEU A 95 -5.74 14.47 5.18
N GLY A 96 -6.83 13.86 5.63
CA GLY A 96 -7.51 14.33 6.82
C GLY A 96 -8.21 15.68 6.58
N ASN A 97 -8.71 15.84 5.33
CA ASN A 97 -9.31 17.10 4.89
C ASN A 97 -10.66 17.33 5.58
N PHE A 98 -10.91 18.58 5.92
CA PHE A 98 -12.17 19.03 6.48
C PHE A 98 -12.61 18.28 7.73
N PRO A 99 -11.76 18.17 8.78
CA PRO A 99 -12.14 17.46 9.99
C PRO A 99 -13.33 18.13 10.69
N LEU A 100 -14.32 17.32 11.05
CA LEU A 100 -15.39 17.66 11.97
C LEU A 100 -14.91 17.44 13.41
N PHE A 101 -15.30 18.32 14.33
CA PHE A 101 -15.02 18.11 15.74
C PHE A 101 -16.24 18.42 16.61
N PRO A 102 -16.75 17.44 17.37
CA PRO A 102 -17.88 17.62 18.29
C PRO A 102 -17.40 18.15 19.65
N GLN A 103 -18.10 19.14 20.20
CA GLN A 103 -17.80 19.67 21.54
C GLN A 103 -19.01 20.33 22.17
N TYR A 104 -18.88 20.67 23.44
CA TYR A 104 -19.73 21.62 24.16
C TYR A 104 -18.96 22.92 24.41
N CYS A 105 -19.62 24.05 24.25
CA CYS A 105 -19.05 25.35 24.67
C CYS A 105 -19.29 25.58 26.17
N PRO A 106 -18.27 25.94 26.97
CA PRO A 106 -18.49 26.36 28.36
C PRO A 106 -19.56 27.42 28.47
N ASP A 107 -20.48 27.27 29.44
CA ASP A 107 -21.63 28.14 29.68
C ASP A 107 -22.54 28.38 28.46
N ASP A 108 -22.48 27.48 27.48
CA ASP A 108 -23.19 27.53 26.20
C ASP A 108 -22.85 28.77 25.30
N GLU A 109 -21.73 29.41 25.59
CA GLU A 109 -21.26 30.62 24.89
C GLU A 109 -20.28 30.26 23.80
N ILE A 110 -20.61 30.55 22.51
CA ILE A 110 -19.79 30.14 21.35
C ILE A 110 -18.35 30.65 21.41
N ASN A 111 -18.11 31.84 22.03
CA ASN A 111 -16.76 32.40 22.16
C ASN A 111 -15.96 31.84 23.36
N ASN A 112 -16.54 30.89 24.13
CA ASN A 112 -15.82 30.10 25.14
C ASN A 112 -15.37 28.74 24.58
N CYS A 113 -15.85 28.32 23.39
CA CYS A 113 -15.43 27.14 22.72
C CYS A 113 -13.96 27.23 22.25
N LYS A 114 -13.32 26.07 22.08
CA LYS A 114 -11.97 25.94 21.53
C LYS A 114 -12.07 25.56 20.06
N TYR A 115 -11.70 26.47 19.17
CA TYR A 115 -11.75 26.29 17.73
C TYR A 115 -10.39 25.84 17.13
N PRO A 116 -9.26 26.51 17.48
CA PRO A 116 -7.96 26.14 16.93
C PRO A 116 -7.60 24.68 17.20
N LYS A 117 -7.02 24.00 16.21
CA LYS A 117 -6.69 22.56 16.20
C LYS A 117 -6.02 22.09 17.50
N ALA A 118 -4.94 22.75 17.91
CA ALA A 118 -4.22 22.38 19.14
C ALA A 118 -5.01 22.71 20.44
N ALA A 119 -5.91 23.71 20.41
CA ALA A 119 -6.68 24.11 21.59
C ALA A 119 -7.88 23.21 21.86
N ARG A 120 -8.51 22.65 20.78
CA ARG A 120 -9.66 21.74 20.89
C ARG A 120 -9.26 20.28 21.14
N ALA A 121 -8.00 19.91 20.90
CA ALA A 121 -7.53 18.55 20.98
C ALA A 121 -7.81 17.90 22.35
N VAL A 122 -8.41 16.70 22.33
CA VAL A 122 -8.84 15.94 23.52
C VAL A 122 -8.32 14.51 23.42
N HIS A 123 -7.80 13.95 24.51
CA HIS A 123 -7.40 12.54 24.56
C HIS A 123 -8.61 11.62 24.35
N TYR A 124 -8.36 10.50 23.71
CA TYR A 124 -9.33 9.41 23.65
C TYR A 124 -9.10 8.43 24.84
N VAL A 125 -10.13 7.69 25.15
CA VAL A 125 -10.09 6.61 26.15
C VAL A 125 -9.54 5.36 25.49
N ASN A 126 -8.36 4.90 25.85
CA ASN A 126 -7.65 3.79 25.16
C ASN A 126 -8.52 2.54 24.99
N ASP A 127 -9.15 2.07 26.06
CA ASP A 127 -9.98 0.85 26.04
C ASP A 127 -11.29 1.01 25.24
N SER A 128 -11.60 2.21 24.74
CA SER A 128 -12.80 2.48 23.94
C SER A 128 -12.58 2.36 22.42
N VAL A 129 -11.32 2.26 21.98
CA VAL A 129 -10.99 2.18 20.56
C VAL A 129 -11.44 0.84 19.99
N VAL A 130 -12.26 0.89 18.97
CA VAL A 130 -12.71 -0.27 18.19
C VAL A 130 -12.46 -0.02 16.71
N ALA A 131 -11.58 -0.81 16.12
CA ALA A 131 -11.33 -0.79 14.69
C ALA A 131 -11.66 -2.17 14.10
N ARG A 132 -12.43 -2.18 13.01
CA ARG A 132 -12.80 -3.39 12.24
C ARG A 132 -12.94 -3.02 10.77
N PRO A 133 -12.83 -3.96 9.84
CA PRO A 133 -13.12 -3.68 8.44
C PRO A 133 -14.47 -2.97 8.25
N GLY A 134 -14.42 -1.73 7.75
CA GLY A 134 -15.62 -0.92 7.53
C GLY A 134 -16.19 -0.21 8.75
N TYR A 135 -15.54 -0.27 9.91
CA TYR A 135 -16.02 0.37 11.14
C TYR A 135 -14.88 0.87 12.04
N PHE A 136 -15.08 2.07 12.61
CA PHE A 136 -14.18 2.62 13.63
C PHE A 136 -14.98 3.34 14.71
N ALA A 137 -14.58 3.24 15.98
CA ALA A 137 -15.19 3.95 17.09
C ALA A 137 -14.19 4.25 18.20
N LEU A 138 -14.46 5.34 18.95
CA LEU A 138 -13.78 5.67 20.19
C LEU A 138 -14.62 6.59 21.07
N ALA A 139 -14.26 6.68 22.36
CA ALA A 139 -14.76 7.71 23.27
C ALA A 139 -13.67 8.74 23.55
N LEU A 140 -14.04 10.03 23.56
CA LEU A 140 -13.19 11.11 24.02
C LEU A 140 -13.24 11.23 25.55
N GLU A 141 -12.19 11.70 26.19
CA GLU A 141 -12.17 11.89 27.67
C GLU A 141 -13.24 12.87 28.16
N ASN A 142 -13.76 13.75 27.31
CA ASN A 142 -14.89 14.62 27.63
C ASN A 142 -16.25 13.91 27.59
N GLY A 143 -16.27 12.59 27.36
CA GLY A 143 -17.44 11.72 27.36
C GLY A 143 -18.21 11.67 26.04
N ILE A 144 -17.79 12.36 25.01
CA ILE A 144 -18.39 12.25 23.66
C ILE A 144 -17.91 10.96 23.04
N HIS A 145 -18.84 10.11 22.57
CA HIS A 145 -18.55 8.91 21.83
C HIS A 145 -18.74 9.15 20.33
N ALA A 146 -17.80 8.68 19.52
CA ALA A 146 -17.84 8.76 18.07
C ALA A 146 -17.74 7.37 17.47
N ASP A 147 -18.64 7.01 16.57
CA ASP A 147 -18.53 5.83 15.76
C ASP A 147 -18.85 6.12 14.29
N MET A 148 -18.20 5.39 13.38
CA MET A 148 -18.25 5.68 11.95
C MET A 148 -18.15 4.44 11.09
N THR A 149 -18.80 4.54 9.93
CA THR A 149 -18.72 3.55 8.85
C THR A 149 -18.67 4.27 7.52
N ALA A 150 -18.31 3.58 6.44
CA ALA A 150 -18.12 4.20 5.13
C ALA A 150 -18.81 3.41 4.01
N SER A 151 -19.19 4.14 2.96
CA SER A 151 -19.45 3.65 1.61
C SER A 151 -18.27 4.02 0.70
N HIS A 152 -18.45 4.00 -0.62
CA HIS A 152 -17.33 4.25 -1.53
C HIS A 152 -16.85 5.71 -1.52
N HIS A 153 -17.79 6.68 -1.52
CA HIS A 153 -17.51 8.13 -1.56
C HIS A 153 -18.12 8.88 -0.38
N ALA A 154 -18.70 8.16 0.58
CA ALA A 154 -19.34 8.81 1.73
C ALA A 154 -19.06 8.07 3.04
N ALA A 155 -19.18 8.79 4.14
CA ALA A 155 -19.07 8.25 5.48
C ALA A 155 -20.29 8.63 6.33
N LEU A 156 -20.61 7.82 7.30
CA LEU A 156 -21.69 8.04 8.25
C LEU A 156 -21.13 7.99 9.66
N TYR A 157 -21.25 9.10 10.37
CA TYR A 157 -20.80 9.26 11.76
C TYR A 157 -22.00 9.28 12.70
N ARG A 158 -21.84 8.70 13.89
CA ARG A 158 -22.72 8.91 15.03
C ARG A 158 -21.92 9.51 16.16
N PHE A 159 -22.33 10.65 16.67
CA PHE A 159 -21.75 11.30 17.84
C PHE A 159 -22.77 11.27 18.98
N THR A 160 -22.41 10.59 20.07
CA THR A 160 -23.25 10.54 21.27
C THR A 160 -22.69 11.46 22.33
N PHE A 161 -23.47 12.48 22.69
CA PHE A 161 -23.12 13.50 23.65
C PHE A 161 -23.66 13.13 25.03
N PRO A 162 -22.84 13.14 26.09
CA PRO A 162 -23.33 12.98 27.44
C PRO A 162 -24.24 14.15 27.83
N PRO A 163 -25.17 13.98 28.79
CA PRO A 163 -25.89 15.12 29.38
C PRO A 163 -24.87 16.09 30.01
N ALA A 164 -24.97 17.37 29.68
CA ALA A 164 -24.10 18.40 30.22
C ALA A 164 -24.90 19.70 30.46
N THR A 165 -24.58 20.39 31.57
CA THR A 165 -25.25 21.61 31.96
C THR A 165 -24.26 22.74 32.19
N ALA A 166 -24.68 23.95 31.87
CA ALA A 166 -23.98 25.17 32.19
C ALA A 166 -24.03 25.50 33.69
N SER A 167 -23.21 26.44 34.11
CA SER A 167 -23.18 26.90 35.53
C SER A 167 -24.51 27.40 36.05
N ASN A 168 -25.39 27.92 35.19
CA ASN A 168 -26.75 28.37 35.48
C ASN A 168 -27.80 27.25 35.51
N GLY A 169 -27.42 25.99 35.23
CA GLY A 169 -28.29 24.83 35.21
C GLY A 169 -29.00 24.57 33.88
N SER A 170 -28.79 25.39 32.84
CA SER A 170 -29.31 25.13 31.49
C SER A 170 -28.54 23.99 30.83
N GLN A 171 -29.20 23.22 29.97
CA GLN A 171 -28.58 22.20 29.16
C GLN A 171 -27.61 22.82 28.13
N LEU A 172 -26.41 22.26 27.99
CA LEU A 172 -25.47 22.68 26.96
C LEU A 172 -25.88 22.18 25.58
N THR A 173 -25.61 23.00 24.57
CA THR A 173 -25.93 22.74 23.16
C THR A 173 -24.76 22.10 22.45
N PRO A 174 -24.90 20.89 21.88
CA PRO A 174 -23.87 20.25 21.07
C PRO A 174 -23.44 21.12 19.91
N LEU A 175 -22.15 21.33 19.77
CA LEU A 175 -21.52 22.06 18.67
C LEU A 175 -20.69 21.12 17.82
N PHE A 176 -20.84 21.22 16.52
CA PHE A 176 -19.93 20.65 15.53
C PHE A 176 -19.21 21.78 14.83
N LEU A 177 -17.90 21.77 14.89
CA LEU A 177 -17.11 22.61 13.99
C LEU A 177 -16.61 21.81 12.80
N LEU A 178 -16.55 22.44 11.64
CA LEU A 178 -15.79 22.02 10.48
C LEU A 178 -14.55 22.90 10.39
N ASP A 179 -13.36 22.29 10.27
CA ASP A 179 -12.12 23.03 10.09
C ASP A 179 -11.67 22.97 8.61
N LEU A 180 -11.33 24.13 8.06
CA LEU A 180 -10.82 24.26 6.69
C LEU A 180 -9.33 23.95 6.65
N THR A 181 -8.97 22.73 7.02
CA THR A 181 -7.60 22.26 7.12
C THR A 181 -7.48 20.80 6.67
N ASP A 182 -6.29 20.29 6.77
CA ASP A 182 -5.91 18.86 6.70
C ASP A 182 -4.99 18.51 7.87
N LEU A 183 -4.50 17.26 7.93
CA LEU A 183 -3.59 16.82 8.98
C LEU A 183 -2.29 17.63 9.02
N TRP A 184 -1.79 18.05 7.87
CA TRP A 184 -0.51 18.77 7.73
C TRP A 184 -0.63 20.30 7.75
N ASP A 185 -1.84 20.84 7.89
CA ASP A 185 -2.11 22.29 7.75
C ASP A 185 -1.61 22.86 6.39
N SER A 186 -1.74 22.04 5.34
CA SER A 186 -1.20 22.33 4.01
C SER A 186 -2.06 23.26 3.16
N ARG A 187 -3.29 23.57 3.61
CA ARG A 187 -4.26 24.38 2.88
C ARG A 187 -3.65 25.62 2.23
N GLN A 188 -3.87 25.77 0.94
CA GLN A 188 -3.54 26.97 0.18
C GLN A 188 -4.68 27.98 0.15
N ASN A 189 -5.89 27.48 -0.09
CA ASN A 189 -7.16 28.24 0.03
C ASN A 189 -8.28 27.26 0.34
N ALA A 190 -9.37 27.74 0.91
CA ALA A 190 -10.58 26.96 1.13
C ALA A 190 -11.80 27.88 1.30
N SER A 191 -12.99 27.32 1.08
CA SER A 191 -14.26 27.95 1.38
C SER A 191 -15.17 27.03 2.18
N VAL A 192 -16.07 27.62 2.94
CA VAL A 192 -17.17 26.95 3.62
C VAL A 192 -18.46 27.71 3.37
N GLN A 193 -19.53 26.98 3.19
CA GLN A 193 -20.89 27.51 3.12
C GLN A 193 -21.81 26.68 4.00
N ILE A 194 -22.66 27.32 4.76
CA ILE A 194 -23.64 26.69 5.65
C ILE A 194 -25.04 27.02 5.15
N ASP A 195 -25.87 26.04 5.01
CA ASP A 195 -27.31 26.17 4.79
C ASP A 195 -28.05 25.80 6.08
N PRO A 196 -28.48 26.81 6.87
CA PRO A 196 -29.19 26.56 8.12
C PRO A 196 -30.56 25.90 7.93
N GLN A 197 -31.18 26.06 6.75
CA GLN A 197 -32.50 25.48 6.49
C GLN A 197 -32.40 23.99 6.20
N ALA A 198 -31.36 23.59 5.47
CA ALA A 198 -31.07 22.18 5.20
C ALA A 198 -30.31 21.49 6.34
N GLY A 199 -29.72 22.22 7.29
CA GLY A 199 -28.80 21.66 8.27
C GLY A 199 -27.55 21.10 7.61
N ARG A 200 -27.00 21.80 6.60
CA ARG A 200 -25.90 21.36 5.73
C ARG A 200 -24.69 22.26 5.82
N ILE A 201 -23.51 21.67 5.86
CA ILE A 201 -22.24 22.38 5.67
C ILE A 201 -21.56 21.83 4.43
N THR A 202 -21.16 22.72 3.53
CA THR A 202 -20.32 22.38 2.38
C THR A 202 -18.99 23.10 2.45
N ALA A 203 -17.93 22.47 1.95
CA ALA A 203 -16.62 23.09 1.89
C ALA A 203 -15.85 22.62 0.64
N ASP A 204 -14.88 23.40 0.26
CA ASP A 204 -13.89 23.05 -0.72
C ASP A 204 -12.53 23.67 -0.39
N GLY A 205 -11.45 23.07 -0.84
CA GLY A 205 -10.12 23.60 -0.57
C GLY A 205 -9.04 22.99 -1.44
N THR A 206 -7.94 23.74 -1.57
CA THR A 206 -6.72 23.30 -2.26
C THR A 206 -5.64 22.99 -1.22
N PHE A 207 -5.05 21.82 -1.31
CA PHE A 207 -4.08 21.24 -0.36
C PHE A 207 -2.84 20.72 -1.09
N LEU A 208 -1.77 20.45 -0.35
CA LEU A 208 -0.55 19.83 -0.88
C LEU A 208 -0.56 18.31 -0.63
N PRO A 209 0.01 17.50 -1.54
CA PRO A 209 0.15 16.06 -1.33
C PRO A 209 1.16 15.76 -0.22
N SER A 210 1.06 14.58 0.40
CA SER A 210 2.00 14.15 1.44
C SER A 210 3.40 13.90 0.90
N PHE A 211 3.51 13.35 -0.29
CA PHE A 211 4.78 12.96 -0.90
C PHE A 211 4.76 13.25 -2.41
N GLY A 212 5.27 14.40 -2.81
CA GLY A 212 5.29 14.78 -4.22
C GLY A 212 5.20 16.27 -4.47
N ALA A 213 4.88 16.61 -5.71
CA ALA A 213 4.79 17.97 -6.20
C ALA A 213 3.37 18.31 -6.68
N GLY A 214 2.98 19.57 -6.54
CA GLY A 214 1.69 20.06 -7.00
C GLY A 214 0.72 20.36 -5.86
N SER A 215 -0.56 20.33 -6.18
CA SER A 215 -1.65 20.50 -5.23
C SER A 215 -2.91 19.83 -5.76
N TYR A 216 -3.77 19.40 -4.87
CA TYR A 216 -5.07 18.85 -5.21
C TYR A 216 -6.21 19.68 -4.61
N ARG A 217 -7.40 19.57 -5.19
CA ARG A 217 -8.61 20.19 -4.66
C ARG A 217 -9.58 19.10 -4.20
N ALA A 218 -10.05 19.23 -2.96
CA ALA A 218 -11.05 18.36 -2.37
C ALA A 218 -12.33 19.11 -2.06
N TYR A 219 -13.47 18.41 -2.10
CA TYR A 219 -14.82 18.93 -1.85
C TYR A 219 -15.52 18.07 -0.81
N PHE A 220 -16.29 18.73 0.02
CA PHE A 220 -16.93 18.16 1.19
C PHE A 220 -18.39 18.59 1.30
N CYS A 221 -19.26 17.68 1.74
CA CYS A 221 -20.66 17.96 2.05
C CYS A 221 -21.07 17.17 3.29
N ALA A 222 -21.59 17.86 4.32
CA ALA A 222 -22.08 17.21 5.53
C ALA A 222 -23.51 17.61 5.84
N ASP A 223 -24.38 16.60 6.13
CA ASP A 223 -25.75 16.76 6.60
C ASP A 223 -25.86 16.28 8.04
N PHE A 224 -26.52 17.09 8.88
CA PHE A 224 -26.74 16.78 10.28
C PHE A 224 -28.18 16.31 10.48
N ALA A 225 -28.36 15.09 10.94
CA ALA A 225 -29.65 14.43 11.08
C ALA A 225 -29.92 14.03 12.53
N GLY A 226 -31.20 13.96 12.90
CA GLY A 226 -31.62 13.53 14.23
C GLY A 226 -31.75 14.63 15.27
N ALA A 227 -31.46 15.88 14.90
CA ALA A 227 -31.55 17.02 15.81
C ALA A 227 -32.01 18.29 15.08
N SER A 228 -32.71 19.18 15.80
CA SER A 228 -33.07 20.50 15.27
C SER A 228 -31.89 21.45 15.37
N LEU A 229 -31.69 22.27 14.34
CA LEU A 229 -30.65 23.31 14.37
C LEU A 229 -30.98 24.33 15.48
N HIS A 230 -29.99 24.69 16.26
CA HIS A 230 -30.05 25.79 17.23
C HIS A 230 -29.56 27.10 16.59
N ASP A 231 -28.34 27.13 16.14
CA ASP A 231 -27.72 28.19 15.36
C ASP A 231 -26.53 27.68 14.57
N SER A 232 -25.94 28.50 13.72
CA SER A 232 -24.77 28.22 12.90
C SER A 232 -24.03 29.50 12.56
N GLY A 233 -22.80 29.34 12.07
CA GLY A 233 -21.99 30.49 11.65
C GLY A 233 -20.56 30.08 11.32
N ILE A 234 -19.69 31.06 11.28
CA ILE A 234 -18.26 30.85 10.98
C ILE A 234 -17.41 31.13 12.21
N TRP A 235 -16.23 30.53 12.20
CA TRP A 235 -15.20 30.84 13.20
C TRP A 235 -13.84 31.12 12.51
N VAL A 236 -13.09 32.04 13.13
CA VAL A 236 -11.71 32.36 12.70
C VAL A 236 -10.86 32.49 13.96
N ASN A 237 -9.80 31.72 14.04
CA ASN A 237 -8.96 31.53 15.24
C ASN A 237 -9.85 31.24 16.48
N ASP A 238 -9.80 32.07 17.52
CA ASP A 238 -10.59 31.88 18.77
C ASP A 238 -11.95 32.58 18.78
N ARG A 239 -12.46 33.06 17.64
CA ARG A 239 -13.70 33.80 17.54
C ARG A 239 -14.70 33.16 16.62
N ALA A 240 -15.95 33.13 17.04
CA ALA A 240 -17.09 32.67 16.25
C ALA A 240 -18.22 33.66 16.26
N GLY A 241 -19.05 33.64 15.20
CA GLY A 241 -20.24 34.50 15.08
C GLY A 241 -21.23 33.89 14.09
N SER A 242 -22.54 34.20 14.33
CA SER A 242 -23.66 33.68 13.52
C SER A 242 -24.09 34.64 12.41
N GLU A 243 -23.45 35.80 12.28
CA GLU A 243 -23.82 36.83 11.31
C GLU A 243 -23.51 36.47 9.87
N ARG A 244 -22.59 35.47 9.70
CA ARG A 244 -22.18 34.97 8.39
C ARG A 244 -22.35 33.48 8.35
N GLN A 245 -22.73 32.98 7.16
CA GLN A 245 -22.90 31.57 6.87
C GLN A 245 -21.92 31.09 5.77
N GLU A 246 -21.00 31.95 5.35
CA GLU A 246 -20.00 31.67 4.34
C GLU A 246 -18.66 32.33 4.68
N LEU A 247 -17.58 31.68 4.28
CA LEU A 247 -16.23 32.18 4.45
C LEU A 247 -15.32 31.62 3.33
N PHE A 248 -14.49 32.51 2.78
CA PHE A 248 -13.34 32.10 1.96
C PHE A 248 -12.06 32.53 2.66
N VAL A 249 -11.08 31.62 2.71
CA VAL A 249 -9.77 31.88 3.31
C VAL A 249 -8.65 31.42 2.39
N THR A 250 -7.56 32.14 2.43
CA THR A 250 -6.27 31.73 1.87
C THR A 250 -5.40 31.10 2.96
N ARG A 251 -4.15 30.75 2.65
CA ARG A 251 -3.21 30.25 3.65
C ARG A 251 -2.99 31.25 4.80
N GLY A 252 -2.97 32.55 4.49
CA GLY A 252 -2.71 33.60 5.45
C GLY A 252 -1.65 34.59 4.95
N PHE A 253 -1.31 35.58 5.77
CA PHE A 253 -0.33 36.62 5.44
C PHE A 253 1.02 36.30 6.10
N ASN A 254 2.13 36.45 5.36
CA ASN A 254 3.48 36.18 5.85
C ASN A 254 3.67 34.80 6.48
N ASN A 255 3.09 33.73 5.85
CA ASN A 255 3.12 32.36 6.37
C ASN A 255 2.38 32.16 7.71
N PHE A 256 1.64 33.16 8.20
CA PHE A 256 0.77 32.97 9.34
C PHE A 256 -0.45 32.15 8.90
N TYR A 257 -0.57 30.91 9.38
CA TYR A 257 -1.66 30.01 9.06
C TYR A 257 -2.95 30.47 9.77
N LEU A 258 -3.93 30.93 9.01
CA LEU A 258 -5.23 31.36 9.54
C LEU A 258 -6.11 30.12 9.74
N GLN A 259 -6.38 29.74 11.00
CA GLN A 259 -7.32 28.68 11.33
C GLN A 259 -8.75 29.21 11.20
N ALA A 260 -9.61 28.52 10.47
CA ALA A 260 -10.95 29.01 10.16
C ALA A 260 -11.85 27.86 9.66
N GLY A 261 -13.16 28.06 9.83
CA GLY A 261 -14.15 27.11 9.36
C GLY A 261 -15.58 27.53 9.66
N GLY A 262 -16.47 26.57 9.59
CA GLY A 262 -17.88 26.72 9.96
C GLY A 262 -18.20 26.04 11.29
N PHE A 263 -19.31 26.39 11.89
CA PHE A 263 -19.90 25.67 13.00
C PHE A 263 -21.40 25.53 12.86
N LEU A 264 -21.95 24.48 13.49
CA LEU A 264 -23.38 24.24 13.59
C LEU A 264 -23.66 23.71 14.99
N ARG A 265 -24.62 24.34 15.71
CA ARG A 265 -25.11 23.84 16.98
C ARG A 265 -26.51 23.26 16.82
N VAL A 266 -26.76 22.15 17.47
CA VAL A 266 -28.04 21.46 17.42
C VAL A 266 -28.63 21.32 18.81
N GLN A 267 -29.96 21.34 18.90
CA GLN A 267 -30.64 20.99 20.15
C GLN A 267 -30.31 19.53 20.45
N ARG A 268 -29.77 19.26 21.65
CA ARG A 268 -29.44 17.89 22.03
C ARG A 268 -30.70 17.01 22.00
N PRO A 269 -30.74 15.96 21.14
CA PRO A 269 -31.90 15.07 21.13
C PRO A 269 -31.95 14.23 22.42
N ASP A 270 -33.14 13.67 22.75
CA ASP A 270 -33.32 12.86 23.95
C ASP A 270 -32.39 11.61 23.94
N SER A 271 -32.11 11.04 22.77
CA SER A 271 -31.12 9.97 22.59
C SER A 271 -29.67 10.39 22.91
N GLY A 272 -29.40 11.67 22.88
CA GLY A 272 -28.05 12.23 22.93
C GLY A 272 -27.23 12.05 21.66
N THR A 273 -27.78 11.40 20.64
CA THR A 273 -27.04 11.00 19.44
C THR A 273 -27.41 11.88 18.25
N VAL A 274 -26.38 12.43 17.61
CA VAL A 274 -26.48 13.17 16.33
C VAL A 274 -25.77 12.36 15.27
N THR A 275 -26.44 12.14 14.14
CA THR A 275 -25.89 11.44 12.99
C THR A 275 -25.43 12.44 11.93
N VAL A 276 -24.22 12.27 11.41
CA VAL A 276 -23.66 13.16 10.39
C VAL A 276 -23.30 12.31 9.17
N ARG A 277 -23.95 12.63 8.05
CA ARG A 277 -23.63 12.03 6.74
C ARG A 277 -22.65 12.93 6.02
N VAL A 278 -21.53 12.38 5.60
CA VAL A 278 -20.45 13.11 4.94
C VAL A 278 -20.22 12.53 3.56
N GLY A 279 -20.23 13.37 2.53
CA GLY A 279 -19.80 13.02 1.19
C GLY A 279 -18.54 13.77 0.80
N VAL A 280 -17.70 13.10 0.03
CA VAL A 280 -16.42 13.63 -0.48
C VAL A 280 -16.35 13.51 -1.99
N SER A 281 -15.59 14.41 -2.62
CA SER A 281 -15.34 14.38 -4.07
C SER A 281 -14.06 15.15 -4.41
N TYR A 282 -13.46 14.81 -5.55
CA TYR A 282 -12.42 15.62 -6.19
C TYR A 282 -12.95 16.45 -7.37
N ILE A 283 -14.24 16.39 -7.68
CA ILE A 283 -14.87 17.05 -8.83
C ILE A 283 -15.56 18.36 -8.43
N SER A 284 -16.48 18.30 -7.46
CA SER A 284 -17.25 19.48 -7.03
C SER A 284 -17.98 19.22 -5.71
N THR A 285 -18.42 20.32 -5.08
CA THR A 285 -19.28 20.28 -3.89
C THR A 285 -20.61 19.59 -4.19
N ASP A 286 -21.23 19.89 -5.34
CA ASP A 286 -22.48 19.22 -5.75
C ASP A 286 -22.28 17.70 -5.92
N ARG A 287 -21.14 17.28 -6.41
CA ARG A 287 -20.79 15.85 -6.53
C ARG A 287 -20.61 15.21 -5.15
N ALA A 288 -19.93 15.89 -4.22
CA ALA A 288 -19.78 15.40 -2.84
C ALA A 288 -21.15 15.22 -2.15
N CYS A 289 -22.07 16.19 -2.32
CA CYS A 289 -23.44 16.08 -1.80
C CYS A 289 -24.21 14.93 -2.48
N ALA A 290 -24.12 14.81 -3.80
CA ALA A 290 -24.77 13.73 -4.56
C ALA A 290 -24.25 12.34 -4.16
N ASN A 291 -22.95 12.20 -3.93
CA ASN A 291 -22.33 10.97 -3.41
C ASN A 291 -22.96 10.59 -2.06
N ALA A 292 -23.02 11.54 -1.11
CA ALA A 292 -23.63 11.32 0.19
C ALA A 292 -25.10 10.93 0.09
N GLU A 293 -25.90 11.65 -0.70
CA GLU A 293 -27.34 11.42 -0.85
C GLU A 293 -27.66 10.09 -1.54
N THR A 294 -26.85 9.71 -2.51
CA THR A 294 -27.04 8.47 -3.28
C THR A 294 -26.64 7.24 -2.46
N GLU A 295 -25.50 7.30 -1.80
CA GLU A 295 -24.93 6.16 -1.11
C GLU A 295 -25.52 5.97 0.30
N ILE A 296 -25.97 7.05 0.94
CA ILE A 296 -26.57 7.04 2.30
C ILE A 296 -27.88 7.84 2.30
N PRO A 297 -28.94 7.31 1.69
CA PRO A 297 -30.19 8.08 1.50
C PRO A 297 -30.96 8.34 2.81
N ARG A 298 -30.80 7.51 3.83
CA ARG A 298 -31.53 7.59 5.11
C ARG A 298 -30.56 7.55 6.30
N PRO A 299 -29.83 8.64 6.57
CA PRO A 299 -28.71 8.62 7.53
C PRO A 299 -29.11 8.24 8.97
N LEU A 300 -30.35 8.48 9.38
CA LEU A 300 -30.84 8.07 10.71
C LEU A 300 -31.10 6.56 10.85
N GLU A 301 -31.40 5.91 9.76
CA GLU A 301 -31.83 4.50 9.74
C GLU A 301 -30.71 3.58 9.24
N ASP A 302 -29.78 4.09 8.42
CA ASP A 302 -28.90 3.27 7.59
C ASP A 302 -27.57 2.91 8.28
N PHE A 303 -27.25 3.40 9.48
CA PHE A 303 -25.91 3.22 10.06
C PHE A 303 -25.53 1.72 10.21
N ASP A 304 -26.38 0.93 10.85
CA ASP A 304 -26.07 -0.48 11.07
C ASP A 304 -26.12 -1.29 9.76
N ALA A 305 -27.05 -0.96 8.84
CA ALA A 305 -27.11 -1.57 7.52
C ALA A 305 -25.89 -1.22 6.66
N LEU A 306 -25.40 0.03 6.73
CA LEU A 306 -24.19 0.46 6.02
C LEU A 306 -22.96 -0.26 6.57
N ARG A 307 -22.83 -0.37 7.89
CA ARG A 307 -21.76 -1.12 8.53
C ARG A 307 -21.76 -2.59 8.09
N GLU A 308 -22.91 -3.25 8.13
CA GLU A 308 -23.05 -4.64 7.68
C GLU A 308 -22.70 -4.80 6.20
N SER A 309 -23.07 -3.82 5.36
CA SER A 309 -22.71 -3.78 3.94
C SER A 309 -21.20 -3.66 3.75
N ALA A 310 -20.52 -2.79 4.53
CA ALA A 310 -19.08 -2.62 4.48
C ALA A 310 -18.36 -3.90 4.94
N GLU A 311 -18.78 -4.50 6.05
CA GLU A 311 -18.27 -5.81 6.50
C GLU A 311 -18.46 -6.90 5.43
N SER A 312 -19.63 -6.93 4.76
CA SER A 312 -19.90 -7.90 3.68
C SER A 312 -18.95 -7.68 2.49
N ALA A 313 -18.70 -6.44 2.10
CA ALA A 313 -17.75 -6.13 1.03
C ALA A 313 -16.33 -6.65 1.35
N TRP A 314 -15.89 -6.50 2.58
CA TRP A 314 -14.61 -7.05 3.04
C TRP A 314 -14.60 -8.58 3.05
N ARG A 315 -15.68 -9.25 3.54
CA ARG A 315 -15.78 -10.72 3.47
C ARG A 315 -15.67 -11.23 2.04
N ASP A 316 -16.33 -10.54 1.10
CA ASP A 316 -16.28 -10.91 -0.32
C ASP A 316 -14.87 -10.78 -0.91
N LYS A 317 -14.13 -9.75 -0.53
CA LYS A 317 -12.74 -9.55 -0.98
C LYS A 317 -11.75 -10.55 -0.37
N LEU A 318 -11.99 -10.98 0.87
CA LEU A 318 -11.13 -11.96 1.55
C LEU A 318 -11.47 -13.41 1.18
N ARG A 319 -12.67 -13.67 0.65
CA ARG A 319 -13.18 -15.02 0.30
C ARG A 319 -12.30 -15.82 -0.68
N PRO A 320 -11.55 -15.23 -1.62
CA PRO A 320 -10.61 -15.99 -2.46
C PRO A 320 -9.59 -16.80 -1.65
N LEU A 321 -9.20 -16.33 -0.50
CA LEU A 321 -8.29 -17.04 0.40
C LEU A 321 -9.04 -17.99 1.33
N ALA A 322 -8.45 -19.15 1.61
CA ALA A 322 -8.89 -20.06 2.64
C ALA A 322 -7.68 -20.63 3.38
N VAL A 323 -7.71 -20.57 4.68
CA VAL A 323 -6.63 -21.03 5.55
C VAL A 323 -7.14 -22.11 6.48
N ARG A 324 -6.43 -23.25 6.54
CA ARG A 324 -6.58 -24.22 7.62
C ARG A 324 -5.43 -23.99 8.58
N PRO A 325 -5.69 -23.44 9.78
CA PRO A 325 -4.63 -23.01 10.69
C PRO A 325 -3.80 -24.16 11.26
N GLY A 326 -4.37 -25.36 11.43
CA GLY A 326 -3.66 -26.55 11.93
C GLY A 326 -3.21 -26.42 13.39
N GLY A 327 -3.80 -25.53 14.19
CA GLY A 327 -3.49 -25.33 15.60
C GLY A 327 -2.53 -24.15 15.90
N VAL A 328 -2.14 -23.36 14.89
CA VAL A 328 -1.37 -22.12 15.16
C VAL A 328 -2.22 -21.11 15.93
N SER A 329 -1.56 -20.22 16.66
CA SER A 329 -2.23 -19.20 17.46
C SER A 329 -3.05 -18.24 16.59
N ASP A 330 -4.06 -17.61 17.20
CA ASP A 330 -4.86 -16.56 16.57
C ASP A 330 -4.01 -15.36 16.14
N ASP A 331 -2.88 -15.11 16.78
CA ASP A 331 -1.98 -14.01 16.43
C ASP A 331 -1.37 -14.20 15.03
N PHE A 332 -0.98 -15.42 14.65
CA PHE A 332 -0.54 -15.68 13.27
C PHE A 332 -1.67 -15.45 12.27
N GLN A 333 -2.91 -15.81 12.62
CA GLN A 333 -4.05 -15.51 11.76
C GLN A 333 -4.30 -14.00 11.67
N ARG A 334 -4.18 -13.26 12.80
CA ARG A 334 -4.31 -11.78 12.78
C ARG A 334 -3.24 -11.12 11.92
N ILE A 335 -1.97 -11.51 12.04
CA ILE A 335 -0.89 -10.99 11.19
C ILE A 335 -1.22 -11.23 9.71
N PHE A 336 -1.62 -12.45 9.36
CA PHE A 336 -1.93 -12.84 7.99
C PHE A 336 -3.13 -12.05 7.42
N TRP A 337 -4.29 -12.12 8.08
CA TRP A 337 -5.51 -11.52 7.57
C TRP A 337 -5.47 -9.98 7.59
N SER A 338 -4.83 -9.38 8.57
CA SER A 338 -4.60 -7.94 8.60
C SER A 338 -3.61 -7.50 7.51
N GLY A 339 -2.61 -8.33 7.20
CA GLY A 339 -1.73 -8.12 6.06
C GLY A 339 -2.50 -8.10 4.73
N VAL A 340 -3.37 -9.10 4.50
CA VAL A 340 -4.24 -9.13 3.31
C VAL A 340 -5.17 -7.90 3.25
N TYR A 341 -5.79 -7.53 4.36
CA TYR A 341 -6.67 -6.36 4.46
C TYR A 341 -5.96 -5.08 4.03
N ARG A 342 -4.74 -4.82 4.54
CA ARG A 342 -3.99 -3.59 4.24
C ARG A 342 -3.64 -3.46 2.76
N THR A 343 -3.40 -4.57 2.04
CA THR A 343 -3.10 -4.51 0.59
C THR A 343 -4.26 -4.02 -0.27
N MET A 344 -5.46 -3.93 0.28
CA MET A 344 -6.68 -3.49 -0.42
C MET A 344 -7.21 -2.14 0.09
N LEU A 345 -6.43 -1.42 0.91
CA LEU A 345 -6.75 -0.05 1.31
C LEU A 345 -6.33 0.95 0.23
N ASP A 346 -5.16 0.75 -0.37
CA ASP A 346 -4.61 1.50 -1.50
C ASP A 346 -3.98 0.55 -2.53
N PRO A 347 -3.90 0.98 -3.80
CA PRO A 347 -4.41 2.23 -4.37
C PRO A 347 -5.94 2.32 -4.31
N GLN A 348 -6.45 3.57 -4.23
CA GLN A 348 -7.89 3.86 -4.18
C GLN A 348 -8.52 3.83 -5.57
N ASP A 349 -9.73 3.28 -5.68
CA ASP A 349 -10.56 3.37 -6.89
C ASP A 349 -11.28 4.73 -6.92
N LEU A 350 -10.74 5.66 -7.67
CA LEU A 350 -11.29 7.00 -7.89
C LEU A 350 -11.97 7.13 -9.25
N THR A 351 -12.47 6.04 -9.80
CA THR A 351 -13.20 6.04 -11.08
C THR A 351 -14.42 6.97 -11.01
N GLY A 352 -14.45 7.98 -11.90
CA GLY A 352 -15.48 9.02 -11.89
C GLY A 352 -15.19 10.23 -10.99
N GLU A 353 -14.08 10.23 -10.27
CA GLU A 353 -13.61 11.32 -9.40
C GLU A 353 -12.29 11.96 -9.89
N ASN A 354 -11.85 11.63 -11.09
CA ASN A 354 -10.65 12.24 -11.70
C ASN A 354 -10.98 13.62 -12.33
N PRO A 355 -10.47 14.74 -11.79
CA PRO A 355 -10.66 16.06 -12.37
C PRO A 355 -9.66 16.41 -13.48
N LEU A 356 -8.60 15.60 -13.67
CA LEU A 356 -7.46 15.95 -14.51
C LEU A 356 -7.75 15.69 -15.99
N TRP A 357 -8.51 14.61 -16.28
CA TRP A 357 -8.95 14.27 -17.65
C TRP A 357 -10.22 13.43 -17.63
N THR A 358 -10.90 13.35 -18.77
CA THR A 358 -12.06 12.50 -18.96
C THR A 358 -11.65 11.22 -19.69
N SER A 359 -12.02 10.07 -19.14
CA SER A 359 -11.74 8.75 -19.69
C SER A 359 -12.85 7.76 -19.35
N ASP A 360 -13.04 6.73 -20.18
CA ASP A 360 -13.88 5.57 -19.89
C ASP A 360 -13.09 4.45 -19.17
N GLU A 361 -11.77 4.64 -18.99
CA GLU A 361 -10.93 3.72 -18.25
C GLU A 361 -11.10 3.89 -16.72
N PRO A 362 -10.84 2.85 -15.94
CA PRO A 362 -10.79 3.00 -14.48
C PRO A 362 -9.67 3.98 -14.08
N TYR A 363 -9.88 4.69 -12.99
CA TYR A 363 -8.87 5.57 -12.43
C TYR A 363 -8.56 5.17 -10.99
N PHE A 364 -7.33 4.72 -10.76
CA PHE A 364 -6.78 4.45 -9.44
C PHE A 364 -5.72 5.49 -9.12
N ASP A 365 -5.66 5.91 -7.87
CA ASP A 365 -4.66 6.86 -7.36
C ASP A 365 -4.17 6.41 -5.97
N SER A 366 -3.26 7.14 -5.40
CA SER A 366 -2.63 6.81 -4.11
C SER A 366 -1.93 5.45 -4.16
N PHE A 367 -1.14 5.24 -5.23
CA PHE A 367 -0.25 4.07 -5.32
C PHE A 367 0.85 4.12 -4.26
N TYR A 368 1.01 5.25 -3.59
CA TYR A 368 2.17 5.63 -2.83
C TYR A 368 3.41 5.59 -3.73
N CYS A 369 4.25 4.57 -3.61
CA CYS A 369 5.32 4.35 -4.57
C CYS A 369 5.29 2.90 -5.06
N ILE A 370 5.28 2.74 -6.38
CA ILE A 370 5.31 1.41 -7.01
C ILE A 370 6.64 0.71 -6.72
N TRP A 371 7.70 1.47 -6.41
CA TRP A 371 8.98 0.96 -5.93
C TRP A 371 8.86 0.01 -4.74
N ASP A 372 7.89 0.26 -3.84
CA ASP A 372 7.56 -0.58 -2.69
C ASP A 372 6.57 -1.70 -3.08
N SER A 373 5.48 -1.31 -3.74
CA SER A 373 4.32 -2.19 -3.97
C SER A 373 4.56 -3.25 -5.05
N PHE A 374 5.46 -3.02 -6.03
CA PHE A 374 5.75 -4.02 -7.06
C PHE A 374 6.37 -5.29 -6.50
N ARG A 375 7.06 -5.23 -5.35
CA ARG A 375 7.84 -6.33 -4.79
C ARG A 375 6.96 -7.47 -4.26
N ALA A 376 5.80 -7.13 -3.70
CA ALA A 376 4.89 -8.12 -3.13
C ALA A 376 3.40 -7.76 -3.30
N GLN A 377 2.99 -6.50 -3.13
CA GLN A 377 1.57 -6.13 -3.10
C GLN A 377 0.87 -6.36 -4.44
N HIS A 378 1.36 -5.80 -5.55
CA HIS A 378 0.80 -6.04 -6.88
C HIS A 378 0.80 -7.53 -7.28
N PRO A 379 1.90 -8.30 -7.04
CA PRO A 379 1.87 -9.75 -7.21
C PRO A 379 0.84 -10.48 -6.35
N LEU A 380 0.59 -10.03 -5.10
CA LEU A 380 -0.45 -10.61 -4.26
C LEU A 380 -1.85 -10.31 -4.82
N LEU A 381 -2.13 -9.07 -5.21
CA LEU A 381 -3.39 -8.70 -5.84
C LEU A 381 -3.63 -9.47 -7.13
N THR A 382 -2.58 -9.78 -7.90
CA THR A 382 -2.65 -10.62 -9.10
C THR A 382 -3.26 -12.00 -8.81
N ILE A 383 -3.05 -12.57 -7.62
CA ILE A 383 -3.56 -13.90 -7.26
C ILE A 383 -4.83 -13.87 -6.40
N ILE A 384 -5.12 -12.78 -5.70
CA ILE A 384 -6.31 -12.71 -4.82
C ILE A 384 -7.42 -11.81 -5.38
N ASP A 385 -7.08 -10.79 -6.17
CA ASP A 385 -8.04 -9.90 -6.84
C ASP A 385 -7.55 -9.47 -8.25
N PRO A 386 -7.36 -10.41 -9.18
CA PRO A 386 -6.83 -10.11 -10.52
C PRO A 386 -7.69 -9.13 -11.31
N ILE A 387 -8.97 -8.98 -10.97
CA ILE A 387 -9.87 -8.00 -11.60
C ILE A 387 -9.46 -6.58 -11.19
N ALA A 388 -9.26 -6.33 -9.90
CA ALA A 388 -8.80 -5.03 -9.42
C ALA A 388 -7.38 -4.75 -9.94
N GLN A 389 -6.48 -5.73 -9.92
CA GLN A 389 -5.12 -5.56 -10.44
C GLN A 389 -5.12 -5.21 -11.94
N SER A 390 -5.97 -5.86 -12.76
CA SER A 390 -6.11 -5.48 -14.17
C SER A 390 -6.62 -4.05 -14.35
N ARG A 391 -7.55 -3.60 -13.49
CA ARG A 391 -8.05 -2.21 -13.50
C ARG A 391 -6.96 -1.21 -13.09
N MET A 392 -6.12 -1.56 -12.10
CA MET A 392 -4.97 -0.74 -11.70
C MET A 392 -3.97 -0.59 -12.85
N VAL A 393 -3.62 -1.68 -13.53
CA VAL A 393 -2.74 -1.63 -14.72
C VAL A 393 -3.33 -0.77 -15.83
N ARG A 394 -4.63 -0.88 -16.09
CA ARG A 394 -5.31 -0.01 -17.07
C ARG A 394 -5.27 1.46 -16.65
N SER A 395 -5.41 1.75 -15.36
CA SER A 395 -5.28 3.10 -14.82
C SER A 395 -3.86 3.67 -15.01
N LEU A 396 -2.81 2.86 -14.82
CA LEU A 396 -1.43 3.28 -15.10
C LEU A 396 -1.26 3.62 -16.59
N LEU A 397 -1.84 2.82 -17.49
CA LEU A 397 -1.81 3.09 -18.94
C LEU A 397 -2.63 4.32 -19.33
N ASP A 398 -3.76 4.56 -18.69
CA ASP A 398 -4.56 5.77 -18.92
C ASP A 398 -3.82 7.02 -18.43
N THR A 399 -3.11 6.93 -17.31
CA THR A 399 -2.20 7.98 -16.85
C THR A 399 -1.10 8.26 -17.87
N TYR A 400 -0.43 7.23 -18.40
CA TYR A 400 0.54 7.38 -19.47
C TYR A 400 -0.04 8.10 -20.68
N LYS A 401 -1.23 7.70 -21.13
CA LYS A 401 -1.91 8.27 -22.30
C LYS A 401 -2.19 9.77 -22.15
N HIS A 402 -2.48 10.23 -20.94
CA HIS A 402 -2.87 11.62 -20.68
C HIS A 402 -1.71 12.49 -20.18
N GLU A 403 -0.78 11.92 -19.43
CA GLU A 403 0.38 12.64 -18.86
C GLU A 403 1.70 12.38 -19.61
N GLY A 404 1.73 11.39 -20.51
CA GLY A 404 2.88 11.02 -21.34
C GLY A 404 3.91 10.12 -20.67
N TRP A 405 3.70 9.73 -19.40
CA TRP A 405 4.63 8.93 -18.62
C TRP A 405 3.87 7.96 -17.70
N LEU A 406 4.47 6.78 -17.45
CA LEU A 406 4.00 5.92 -16.39
C LEU A 406 4.39 6.54 -15.03
N PRO A 407 3.49 6.56 -14.05
CA PRO A 407 3.83 7.01 -12.69
C PRO A 407 4.67 5.96 -11.96
N ASP A 408 5.57 6.41 -11.07
CA ASP A 408 6.18 5.55 -10.06
C ASP A 408 5.54 5.79 -8.68
N CYS A 409 5.52 7.04 -8.23
CA CYS A 409 4.80 7.45 -7.03
C CYS A 409 3.66 8.41 -7.41
N ARG A 410 2.47 8.18 -6.83
CA ARG A 410 1.30 9.02 -7.08
C ARG A 410 0.39 9.04 -5.86
N MET A 411 0.01 10.22 -5.40
CA MET A 411 -0.84 10.44 -4.24
C MET A 411 -1.70 11.66 -4.41
N SER A 412 -2.96 11.56 -3.98
CA SER A 412 -3.90 12.70 -3.95
C SER A 412 -3.93 13.43 -5.30
N LEU A 413 -4.01 12.68 -6.41
CA LEU A 413 -4.01 13.18 -7.80
C LEU A 413 -2.69 13.85 -8.23
N CYS A 414 -1.67 13.85 -7.38
CA CYS A 414 -0.39 14.52 -7.64
C CYS A 414 0.71 13.50 -7.96
N LYS A 415 1.72 13.96 -8.71
CA LYS A 415 2.93 13.18 -8.98
C LYS A 415 3.79 13.12 -7.73
N GLY A 416 4.10 11.89 -7.28
CA GLY A 416 5.06 11.67 -6.21
C GLY A 416 6.52 11.76 -6.66
N TRP A 417 7.45 11.58 -5.74
CA TRP A 417 8.89 11.60 -6.03
C TRP A 417 9.36 10.19 -6.41
N THR A 418 10.00 10.04 -7.59
CA THR A 418 10.60 8.76 -7.99
C THR A 418 11.65 8.30 -6.98
N GLN A 419 11.65 7.00 -6.67
CA GLN A 419 12.56 6.43 -5.69
C GLN A 419 13.78 5.77 -6.35
N GLY A 420 13.68 4.60 -6.93
CA GLY A 420 14.82 3.88 -7.47
C GLY A 420 14.84 3.74 -8.99
N GLY A 421 13.68 3.49 -9.60
CA GLY A 421 13.56 3.16 -11.01
C GLY A 421 12.21 3.56 -11.59
N SER A 422 11.86 2.95 -12.72
CA SER A 422 10.54 3.06 -13.37
C SER A 422 9.78 1.75 -13.12
N ASN A 423 9.19 1.62 -11.93
CA ASN A 423 8.75 0.32 -11.43
C ASN A 423 7.36 -0.09 -11.92
N ALA A 424 6.59 0.83 -12.49
CA ALA A 424 5.41 0.48 -13.29
C ALA A 424 5.76 -0.48 -14.44
N ASP A 425 6.98 -0.39 -15.01
CA ASP A 425 7.48 -1.31 -16.03
C ASP A 425 7.46 -2.76 -15.52
N VAL A 426 7.84 -2.96 -14.25
CA VAL A 426 7.85 -4.29 -13.60
C VAL A 426 6.43 -4.78 -13.37
N VAL A 427 5.52 -3.91 -12.90
CA VAL A 427 4.09 -4.26 -12.69
C VAL A 427 3.42 -4.66 -14.01
N LEU A 428 3.69 -3.94 -15.10
CA LEU A 428 3.15 -4.28 -16.43
C LEU A 428 3.72 -5.62 -16.93
N ALA A 429 5.02 -5.86 -16.76
CA ALA A 429 5.63 -7.13 -17.13
C ALA A 429 5.10 -8.28 -16.28
N ASP A 430 4.91 -8.08 -14.98
CA ASP A 430 4.34 -9.07 -14.07
C ASP A 430 2.91 -9.45 -14.48
N ALA A 431 2.07 -8.43 -14.74
CA ALA A 431 0.71 -8.63 -15.24
C ALA A 431 0.67 -9.38 -16.58
N PHE A 432 1.66 -9.12 -17.47
CA PHE A 432 1.78 -9.79 -18.76
C PHE A 432 2.14 -11.27 -18.63
N VAL A 433 3.21 -11.58 -17.91
CA VAL A 433 3.68 -12.98 -17.76
C VAL A 433 2.69 -13.84 -16.98
N LYS A 434 1.86 -13.23 -16.16
CA LYS A 434 0.75 -13.85 -15.41
C LYS A 434 -0.58 -13.81 -16.14
N ASN A 435 -0.57 -13.36 -17.41
CA ASN A 435 -1.68 -13.41 -18.34
C ASN A 435 -2.95 -12.70 -17.84
N LEU A 436 -2.81 -11.55 -17.18
CA LEU A 436 -3.94 -10.70 -16.80
C LEU A 436 -4.69 -10.22 -18.05
N THR A 437 -6.01 -10.14 -17.96
CA THR A 437 -6.88 -9.86 -19.10
C THR A 437 -7.41 -8.43 -19.10
N GLY A 438 -7.88 -7.94 -20.28
CA GLY A 438 -8.51 -6.63 -20.42
C GLY A 438 -7.51 -5.46 -20.51
N ILE A 439 -6.24 -5.74 -20.72
CA ILE A 439 -5.15 -4.75 -20.79
C ILE A 439 -4.76 -4.53 -22.27
N ASP A 440 -4.54 -3.28 -22.67
CA ASP A 440 -4.02 -2.91 -23.99
C ASP A 440 -2.50 -3.10 -24.02
N TRP A 441 -2.06 -4.32 -24.39
CA TRP A 441 -0.65 -4.67 -24.44
C TRP A 441 0.18 -3.90 -25.46
N PRO A 442 -0.33 -3.54 -26.66
CA PRO A 442 0.33 -2.60 -27.55
C PRO A 442 0.65 -1.25 -26.87
N LEU A 443 -0.31 -0.66 -26.17
CA LEU A 443 -0.14 0.58 -25.42
C LEU A 443 0.83 0.39 -24.24
N ALA A 444 0.72 -0.74 -23.52
CA ALA A 444 1.61 -1.08 -22.43
C ALA A 444 3.08 -1.15 -22.91
N PHE A 445 3.32 -1.77 -24.07
CA PHE A 445 4.66 -1.83 -24.65
C PHE A 445 5.16 -0.45 -25.08
N GLU A 446 4.30 0.39 -25.67
CA GLU A 446 4.64 1.78 -26.02
C GLU A 446 5.06 2.57 -24.77
N ALA A 447 4.31 2.46 -23.67
CA ALA A 447 4.57 3.18 -22.44
C ALA A 447 5.93 2.81 -21.81
N VAL A 448 6.24 1.51 -21.69
CA VAL A 448 7.53 1.07 -21.10
C VAL A 448 8.71 1.39 -22.02
N VAL A 449 8.53 1.37 -23.35
CA VAL A 449 9.54 1.84 -24.31
C VAL A 449 9.76 3.35 -24.17
N ASN A 450 8.69 4.12 -23.98
CA ASN A 450 8.81 5.55 -23.73
C ASN A 450 9.68 5.84 -22.51
N ASP A 451 9.42 5.16 -21.39
CA ASP A 451 10.21 5.33 -20.15
C ASP A 451 11.68 4.90 -20.30
N ALA A 452 11.97 3.91 -21.17
CA ALA A 452 13.32 3.44 -21.45
C ALA A 452 14.10 4.29 -22.46
N GLU A 453 13.42 5.00 -23.37
CA GLU A 453 14.07 5.68 -24.51
C GLU A 453 14.00 7.19 -24.43
N ASN A 454 13.01 7.75 -23.77
CA ASN A 454 12.82 9.18 -23.63
C ASN A 454 13.05 9.60 -22.17
N GLU A 455 13.60 10.79 -21.99
CA GLU A 455 13.88 11.34 -20.67
C GLU A 455 13.00 12.55 -20.42
N PRO A 456 12.15 12.56 -19.36
CA PRO A 456 11.37 13.74 -19.01
C PRO A 456 12.26 14.81 -18.40
N LEU A 457 11.87 16.09 -18.53
CA LEU A 457 12.59 17.19 -17.91
C LEU A 457 12.66 17.01 -16.38
N GLU A 458 11.57 16.52 -15.77
CA GLU A 458 11.44 16.31 -14.33
C GLU A 458 11.37 14.82 -14.00
N TRP A 459 12.44 14.08 -14.30
CA TRP A 459 12.51 12.65 -14.01
C TRP A 459 12.49 12.32 -12.49
N SER A 460 12.56 13.34 -11.65
CA SER A 460 12.29 13.19 -10.21
C SER A 460 10.83 12.81 -9.89
N GLN A 461 9.92 12.90 -10.86
CA GLN A 461 8.49 12.67 -10.65
C GLN A 461 7.94 11.52 -11.50
N HIS A 462 8.57 11.18 -12.62
CA HIS A 462 8.15 10.10 -13.52
C HIS A 462 9.27 9.75 -14.52
N GLY A 463 9.17 8.59 -15.16
CA GLY A 463 10.15 8.14 -16.16
C GLY A 463 11.53 7.89 -15.56
N ARG A 464 12.55 7.94 -16.37
CA ARG A 464 13.94 7.66 -16.02
C ARG A 464 14.83 8.84 -16.40
N GLY A 465 15.81 9.18 -15.54
CA GLY A 465 16.83 10.18 -15.84
C GLY A 465 18.20 9.57 -16.16
N GLY A 466 19.10 10.36 -16.74
CA GLY A 466 20.45 9.93 -17.11
C GLY A 466 20.46 8.95 -18.30
N LEU A 467 19.42 8.92 -19.12
CA LEU A 467 19.29 7.96 -20.21
C LEU A 467 20.39 8.09 -21.27
N ALA A 468 20.95 9.26 -21.49
CA ALA A 468 22.09 9.45 -22.39
C ALA A 468 23.30 8.62 -21.95
N SER A 469 23.58 8.61 -20.64
CA SER A 469 24.64 7.82 -20.03
C SER A 469 24.26 6.33 -19.98
N TRP A 470 23.04 6.02 -19.54
CA TRP A 470 22.54 4.64 -19.46
C TRP A 470 22.64 3.90 -20.80
N LYS A 471 22.13 4.49 -21.87
CA LYS A 471 22.14 3.89 -23.22
C LYS A 471 23.55 3.69 -23.78
N ARG A 472 24.50 4.52 -23.39
CA ARG A 472 25.88 4.46 -23.88
C ARG A 472 26.79 3.58 -23.04
N LEU A 473 26.66 3.68 -21.71
CA LEU A 473 27.60 3.09 -20.74
C LEU A 473 27.03 1.85 -20.07
N HIS A 474 25.73 1.67 -20.11
CA HIS A 474 24.97 0.66 -19.36
C HIS A 474 25.24 0.75 -17.84
N TYR A 475 25.44 1.96 -17.34
CA TYR A 475 25.38 2.31 -15.93
C TYR A 475 25.13 3.82 -15.81
N ILE A 476 24.59 4.22 -14.63
CA ILE A 476 24.41 5.63 -14.28
C ILE A 476 25.71 6.11 -13.61
N PRO A 477 26.40 7.11 -14.18
CA PRO A 477 27.63 7.61 -13.60
C PRO A 477 27.46 8.30 -12.25
N TYR A 478 28.46 8.18 -11.41
CA TYR A 478 28.60 8.95 -10.18
C TYR A 478 28.80 10.43 -10.51
N LEU A 479 27.99 11.29 -9.87
CA LEU A 479 27.99 12.75 -10.10
C LEU A 479 27.78 13.12 -11.58
N ASP A 480 27.03 12.33 -12.32
CA ASP A 480 26.62 12.70 -13.67
C ASP A 480 25.52 13.76 -13.60
N PHE A 481 25.87 14.99 -13.94
CA PHE A 481 24.88 16.04 -14.08
C PHE A 481 24.13 15.84 -15.39
N ASP A 482 22.91 15.39 -15.25
CA ASP A 482 22.03 15.21 -16.37
C ASP A 482 21.69 16.57 -17.02
N TYR A 483 21.92 16.67 -18.32
CA TYR A 483 21.65 17.90 -19.07
C TYR A 483 20.29 17.87 -19.82
N LEU A 484 19.63 16.72 -19.83
CA LEU A 484 18.32 16.52 -20.47
C LEU A 484 17.17 16.71 -19.49
N GLY A 485 17.43 16.54 -18.20
CA GLY A 485 16.44 16.67 -17.16
C GLY A 485 17.06 16.86 -15.80
N PHE A 486 16.25 16.92 -14.77
CA PHE A 486 16.71 16.96 -13.38
C PHE A 486 15.90 16.03 -12.48
N GLY A 487 16.55 15.50 -11.49
CA GLY A 487 16.00 14.64 -10.48
C GLY A 487 16.97 14.41 -9.33
N THR A 488 16.72 13.37 -8.56
CA THR A 488 17.57 13.04 -7.41
C THR A 488 18.90 12.46 -7.88
N ASN A 489 19.92 13.29 -7.91
CA ASN A 489 21.28 12.91 -8.23
C ASN A 489 21.94 12.23 -7.01
N SER A 490 22.85 11.32 -7.12
CA SER A 490 23.27 10.59 -8.29
C SER A 490 22.71 9.18 -8.27
N ARG A 491 22.71 8.51 -7.11
CA ARG A 491 22.18 7.15 -6.91
C ARG A 491 22.65 6.17 -7.99
N SER A 492 23.94 6.27 -8.31
CA SER A 492 24.58 5.51 -9.39
C SER A 492 24.32 4.02 -9.29
N ILE A 493 24.45 3.45 -8.08
CA ILE A 493 24.30 2.01 -7.84
C ILE A 493 22.81 1.62 -7.96
N SER A 494 21.92 2.21 -7.17
CA SER A 494 20.52 1.82 -7.16
C SER A 494 19.87 2.01 -8.53
N ARG A 495 20.04 3.17 -9.18
CA ARG A 495 19.47 3.42 -10.50
C ARG A 495 20.00 2.45 -11.56
N THR A 496 21.29 2.10 -11.52
CA THR A 496 21.85 1.12 -12.47
C THR A 496 21.21 -0.25 -12.29
N LEU A 497 21.02 -0.71 -11.07
CA LEU A 497 20.44 -2.02 -10.78
C LEU A 497 18.94 -2.04 -11.10
N GLU A 498 18.21 -1.01 -10.72
CA GLU A 498 16.78 -0.87 -11.01
C GLU A 498 16.53 -0.77 -12.53
N TYR A 499 17.27 0.06 -13.25
CA TYR A 499 17.12 0.20 -14.72
C TYR A 499 17.50 -1.09 -15.45
N ALA A 500 18.50 -1.86 -14.94
CA ALA A 500 18.81 -3.16 -15.48
C ALA A 500 17.61 -4.13 -15.36
N TYR A 501 16.90 -4.09 -14.24
CA TYR A 501 15.70 -4.91 -14.05
C TYR A 501 14.51 -4.40 -14.88
N ASN A 502 14.31 -3.09 -14.95
CA ASN A 502 13.28 -2.51 -15.83
C ASN A 502 13.50 -2.92 -17.29
N ASP A 503 14.74 -2.84 -17.81
CA ASP A 503 15.03 -3.23 -19.18
C ASP A 503 14.89 -4.75 -19.41
N PHE A 504 15.16 -5.60 -18.42
CA PHE A 504 14.81 -7.02 -18.46
C PHE A 504 13.29 -7.23 -18.61
N CYS A 505 12.48 -6.52 -17.82
CA CYS A 505 11.02 -6.57 -17.91
C CYS A 505 10.51 -6.12 -19.28
N LEU A 506 11.11 -5.07 -19.85
CA LEU A 506 10.80 -4.62 -21.20
C LEU A 506 11.17 -5.65 -22.26
N ALA A 507 12.33 -6.29 -22.13
CA ALA A 507 12.73 -7.39 -23.03
C ALA A 507 11.75 -8.58 -22.95
N THR A 508 11.24 -8.88 -21.77
CA THR A 508 10.23 -9.91 -21.55
C THR A 508 8.93 -9.58 -22.28
N LEU A 509 8.42 -8.36 -22.13
CA LEU A 509 7.27 -7.86 -22.89
C LEU A 509 7.51 -7.91 -24.41
N ALA A 510 8.71 -7.49 -24.87
CA ALA A 510 9.04 -7.49 -26.29
C ALA A 510 9.00 -8.91 -26.88
N ARG A 511 9.54 -9.91 -26.18
CA ARG A 511 9.50 -11.32 -26.58
C ARG A 511 8.08 -11.86 -26.62
N GLY A 512 7.33 -11.66 -25.56
CA GLY A 512 5.95 -12.16 -25.45
C GLY A 512 5.02 -11.54 -26.46
N LEU A 513 5.18 -10.27 -26.76
CA LEU A 513 4.46 -9.56 -27.84
C LEU A 513 5.03 -9.81 -29.24
N ARG A 514 6.01 -10.70 -29.37
CA ARG A 514 6.64 -11.08 -30.65
C ARG A 514 7.19 -9.89 -31.44
N LYS A 515 7.79 -8.92 -30.74
CA LYS A 515 8.50 -7.82 -31.39
C LYS A 515 9.76 -8.38 -32.10
N PRO A 516 10.32 -7.64 -33.09
CA PRO A 516 11.55 -8.08 -33.74
C PRO A 516 12.67 -8.40 -32.74
N ALA A 517 13.40 -9.50 -32.95
CA ALA A 517 14.46 -9.99 -32.03
C ALA A 517 15.45 -8.90 -31.59
N PRO A 518 15.94 -7.98 -32.45
CA PRO A 518 16.86 -6.93 -32.05
C PRO A 518 16.32 -6.00 -30.94
N VAL A 519 14.99 -5.87 -30.81
CA VAL A 519 14.38 -5.06 -29.76
C VAL A 519 14.67 -5.69 -28.41
N ALA A 520 14.32 -6.96 -28.22
CA ALA A 520 14.58 -7.65 -26.97
C ALA A 520 16.09 -7.76 -26.67
N GLU A 521 16.92 -8.02 -27.70
CA GLU A 521 18.37 -8.09 -27.54
C GLU A 521 18.99 -6.78 -27.05
N THR A 522 18.50 -5.64 -27.49
CA THR A 522 18.94 -4.31 -27.03
C THR A 522 18.71 -4.15 -25.53
N TYR A 523 17.51 -4.46 -25.06
CA TYR A 523 17.17 -4.32 -23.65
C TYR A 523 17.86 -5.37 -22.78
N LEU A 524 18.05 -6.59 -23.25
CA LEU A 524 18.85 -7.60 -22.54
C LEU A 524 20.32 -7.19 -22.39
N ALA A 525 20.89 -6.55 -23.42
CA ALA A 525 22.25 -6.01 -23.31
C ALA A 525 22.35 -4.92 -22.23
N ARG A 526 21.34 -4.09 -22.09
CA ARG A 526 21.28 -3.08 -21.01
C ARG A 526 21.00 -3.74 -19.66
N ALA A 527 20.12 -4.73 -19.61
CA ALA A 527 19.85 -5.50 -18.40
C ALA A 527 21.09 -6.16 -17.80
N ALA A 528 22.09 -6.48 -18.63
CA ALA A 528 23.39 -6.96 -18.15
C ALA A 528 24.30 -5.87 -17.58
N GLY A 529 23.89 -4.60 -17.66
CA GLY A 529 24.67 -3.42 -17.28
C GLY A 529 25.06 -3.33 -15.80
N TRP A 530 24.31 -4.02 -14.90
CA TRP A 530 24.60 -4.09 -13.48
C TRP A 530 26.04 -4.53 -13.18
N ARG A 531 26.66 -5.37 -14.04
CA ARG A 531 28.05 -5.85 -13.89
C ARG A 531 29.07 -4.74 -13.97
N ASN A 532 28.76 -3.62 -14.63
CA ASN A 532 29.67 -2.48 -14.82
C ASN A 532 30.02 -1.76 -13.51
N LEU A 533 29.19 -1.92 -12.49
CA LEU A 533 29.45 -1.31 -11.17
C LEU A 533 30.03 -2.31 -10.14
N TYR A 534 30.25 -3.56 -10.50
CA TYR A 534 30.90 -4.52 -9.60
C TYR A 534 32.40 -4.28 -9.51
N LYS A 535 32.87 -3.89 -8.32
CA LYS A 535 34.30 -3.64 -8.02
C LYS A 535 34.85 -4.83 -7.23
N PRO A 536 35.64 -5.71 -7.85
CA PRO A 536 36.03 -7.01 -7.27
C PRO A 536 36.94 -6.92 -6.06
N ASP A 537 37.68 -5.82 -5.92
CA ASP A 537 38.63 -5.58 -4.84
C ASP A 537 38.09 -4.67 -3.71
N GLN A 538 36.78 -4.38 -3.71
CA GLN A 538 36.18 -3.53 -2.68
C GLN A 538 35.93 -4.33 -1.39
N PRO A 539 36.58 -4.01 -0.25
CA PRO A 539 36.25 -4.61 1.04
C PRO A 539 35.04 -3.93 1.71
N SER A 540 34.54 -4.54 2.76
CA SER A 540 33.54 -3.96 3.67
C SER A 540 33.99 -4.05 5.12
N LEU A 541 33.86 -2.95 5.86
CA LEU A 541 34.23 -2.87 7.26
C LEU A 541 32.98 -2.57 8.11
N ILE A 542 32.87 -3.19 9.29
CA ILE A 542 31.90 -2.84 10.32
C ILE A 542 32.68 -2.37 11.55
N ASN A 543 32.47 -1.11 11.98
CA ASN A 543 33.17 -0.50 13.10
C ASN A 543 34.71 -0.63 12.98
N GLY A 544 35.25 -0.51 11.75
CA GLY A 544 36.67 -0.64 11.45
C GLY A 544 37.21 -2.06 11.38
N SER A 545 36.39 -3.08 11.63
CA SER A 545 36.74 -4.49 11.52
C SER A 545 36.39 -5.02 10.14
N ASP A 546 37.33 -5.72 9.50
CA ASP A 546 37.08 -6.36 8.20
C ASP A 546 36.03 -7.47 8.34
N THR A 547 35.01 -7.41 7.48
CA THR A 547 33.96 -8.44 7.41
C THR A 547 34.42 -9.75 6.78
N GLY A 548 35.59 -9.76 6.11
CA GLY A 548 36.13 -10.86 5.33
C GLY A 548 35.46 -11.00 3.94
N PHE A 549 34.51 -10.14 3.57
CA PHE A 549 33.90 -10.12 2.24
C PHE A 549 34.48 -9.01 1.37
N VAL A 550 34.82 -9.39 0.14
CA VAL A 550 35.40 -8.52 -0.88
C VAL A 550 34.55 -8.59 -2.14
N GLY A 551 34.54 -7.52 -2.92
CA GLY A 551 33.71 -7.40 -4.13
C GLY A 551 32.30 -6.87 -3.82
N PHE A 552 32.10 -5.60 -4.11
CA PHE A 552 30.83 -4.89 -3.90
C PHE A 552 30.55 -3.96 -5.07
N PHE A 553 29.29 -3.64 -5.31
CA PHE A 553 28.95 -2.56 -6.23
C PHE A 553 29.52 -1.24 -5.71
N GLN A 554 30.08 -0.49 -6.64
CA GLN A 554 30.62 0.84 -6.36
C GLN A 554 30.26 1.79 -7.50
N PRO A 555 30.06 3.08 -7.22
CA PRO A 555 29.76 4.04 -8.26
C PRO A 555 30.99 4.26 -9.16
N ARG A 556 30.73 4.52 -10.45
CA ARG A 556 31.78 4.88 -11.42
C ARG A 556 31.50 6.24 -12.02
N TYR A 557 32.54 7.02 -12.19
CA TYR A 557 32.47 8.29 -12.90
C TYR A 557 32.24 8.11 -14.41
N LEU A 558 31.83 9.20 -15.09
CA LEU A 558 31.60 9.23 -16.51
C LEU A 558 32.84 8.78 -17.34
N ASN A 559 34.05 9.01 -16.84
CA ASN A 559 35.32 8.59 -17.43
C ASN A 559 35.70 7.14 -17.12
N GLY A 560 34.86 6.40 -16.42
CA GLY A 560 35.04 5.00 -16.05
C GLY A 560 35.89 4.76 -14.81
N THR A 561 36.42 5.79 -14.15
CA THR A 561 37.14 5.63 -12.86
C THR A 561 36.16 5.34 -11.73
N TRP A 562 36.66 4.68 -10.68
CA TRP A 562 35.82 4.31 -9.53
C TRP A 562 35.61 5.49 -8.58
N GLY A 563 34.38 5.69 -8.17
CA GLY A 563 34.02 6.44 -6.98
C GLY A 563 34.00 5.52 -5.76
N TYR A 564 33.35 5.97 -4.68
CA TYR A 564 33.26 5.19 -3.45
C TYR A 564 31.97 5.49 -2.69
N GLN A 565 31.35 4.43 -2.20
CA GLN A 565 30.37 4.45 -1.12
C GLN A 565 30.73 3.34 -0.12
N ASP A 566 30.69 3.66 1.17
CA ASP A 566 30.85 2.65 2.22
C ASP A 566 29.74 1.60 2.09
N PRO A 567 30.07 0.30 1.96
CA PRO A 567 29.09 -0.75 1.76
C PRO A 567 28.03 -0.88 2.85
N ILE A 568 28.30 -0.41 4.09
CA ILE A 568 27.34 -0.45 5.19
C ILE A 568 26.50 0.83 5.31
N ALA A 569 26.85 1.90 4.60
CA ALA A 569 26.07 3.14 4.64
C ALA A 569 24.64 2.87 4.16
N CYS A 570 23.64 3.42 4.85
CA CYS A 570 22.21 3.17 4.63
C CYS A 570 21.75 1.73 4.98
N SER A 571 22.45 1.06 5.87
CA SER A 571 21.97 -0.19 6.49
C SER A 571 21.33 0.08 7.84
N ALA A 572 20.70 -0.92 8.45
CA ALA A 572 20.20 -0.85 9.82
C ALA A 572 21.29 -0.55 10.86
N LEU A 573 22.57 -0.82 10.56
CA LEU A 573 23.73 -0.46 11.40
C LEU A 573 24.21 0.98 11.20
N ALA A 574 23.91 1.61 10.06
CA ALA A 574 24.33 2.95 9.69
C ALA A 574 23.22 3.66 8.89
N SER A 575 22.10 3.91 9.58
CA SER A 575 20.80 4.27 9.02
C SER A 575 20.69 5.70 8.47
N TRP A 576 21.80 6.45 8.36
CA TRP A 576 21.72 7.79 7.79
C TRP A 576 21.60 7.73 6.27
N CYS A 577 20.37 7.87 5.81
CA CYS A 577 20.02 7.98 4.39
C CYS A 577 18.94 9.04 4.22
N SER A 578 19.00 9.78 3.13
CA SER A 578 18.03 10.82 2.80
C SER A 578 17.69 10.78 1.31
N LEU A 579 16.42 11.02 0.99
CA LEU A 579 15.91 11.17 -0.36
C LEU A 579 16.71 12.17 -1.22
N THR A 580 17.22 13.24 -0.60
CA THR A 580 17.86 14.38 -1.27
C THR A 580 19.34 14.50 -0.98
N SER A 581 19.88 13.69 -0.07
CA SER A 581 21.26 13.79 0.36
C SER A 581 22.16 12.91 -0.50
N ASN A 582 22.98 13.52 -1.35
CA ASN A 582 24.21 12.93 -1.82
C ASN A 582 25.23 13.10 -0.70
N PRO A 583 25.74 12.03 -0.12
CA PRO A 583 26.64 11.12 -0.83
C PRO A 583 26.10 9.68 -1.01
N SER A 584 24.83 9.41 -0.88
CA SER A 584 24.33 8.04 -1.08
C SER A 584 24.16 7.72 -2.55
N GLU A 585 24.83 6.68 -3.01
CA GLU A 585 24.71 6.13 -4.36
C GLU A 585 23.71 4.98 -4.42
N THR A 586 23.12 4.65 -3.31
CA THR A 586 21.98 3.75 -3.15
C THR A 586 20.77 4.54 -2.64
N PHE A 587 19.57 4.00 -2.85
CA PHE A 587 18.33 4.60 -2.35
C PHE A 587 17.80 3.79 -1.18
N GLU A 588 17.63 4.43 -0.03
CA GLU A 588 17.09 3.89 1.25
C GLU A 588 17.74 2.60 1.75
N SER A 589 18.66 2.00 1.02
CA SER A 589 19.28 0.73 1.35
C SER A 589 20.80 0.78 1.16
N SER A 590 21.50 -0.12 1.83
CA SER A 590 22.95 -0.22 1.74
C SER A 590 23.43 -0.90 0.45
N VAL A 591 24.72 -0.76 0.15
CA VAL A 591 25.36 -1.56 -0.91
C VAL A 591 25.30 -3.06 -0.58
N TRP A 592 25.35 -3.44 0.70
CA TRP A 592 25.13 -4.83 1.13
C TRP A 592 23.79 -5.36 0.69
N GLU A 593 22.74 -4.55 0.77
CA GLU A 593 21.39 -4.95 0.40
C GLU A 593 21.21 -4.97 -1.13
N TYR A 594 21.64 -3.89 -1.81
CA TYR A 594 21.64 -3.84 -3.27
C TYR A 594 22.55 -4.88 -3.92
N GLN A 595 23.55 -5.45 -3.20
CA GLN A 595 24.39 -6.53 -3.69
C GLN A 595 23.57 -7.75 -4.16
N PHE A 596 22.37 -7.92 -3.59
CA PHE A 596 21.46 -9.03 -3.90
C PHE A 596 20.35 -8.65 -4.88
N TYR A 597 20.27 -7.39 -5.31
CA TYR A 597 19.20 -6.92 -6.21
C TYR A 597 19.58 -7.11 -7.70
N VAL A 598 19.66 -8.36 -8.13
CA VAL A 598 19.81 -8.75 -9.54
C VAL A 598 18.83 -9.90 -9.85
N PRO A 599 17.51 -9.70 -9.68
CA PRO A 599 16.53 -10.79 -9.67
C PRO A 599 16.40 -11.52 -11.00
N HIS A 600 16.82 -10.92 -12.11
CA HIS A 600 16.78 -11.51 -13.46
C HIS A 600 18.02 -12.34 -13.82
N ASP A 601 19.12 -12.18 -13.09
CA ASP A 601 20.42 -12.76 -13.48
C ASP A 601 21.19 -13.32 -12.26
N MET A 602 20.47 -14.08 -11.44
CA MET A 602 20.97 -14.63 -10.18
C MET A 602 22.13 -15.61 -10.37
N SER A 603 22.10 -16.45 -11.41
CA SER A 603 23.19 -17.41 -11.69
C SER A 603 24.51 -16.69 -11.97
N SER A 604 24.47 -15.59 -12.75
CA SER A 604 25.65 -14.76 -12.97
C SER A 604 26.11 -14.04 -11.72
N LEU A 605 25.20 -13.53 -10.90
CA LEU A 605 25.54 -12.90 -9.62
C LEU A 605 26.21 -13.89 -8.68
N ILE A 606 25.67 -15.09 -8.52
CA ILE A 606 26.21 -16.16 -7.70
C ILE A 606 27.62 -16.52 -8.18
N THR A 607 27.81 -16.70 -9.49
CA THR A 607 29.13 -16.99 -10.09
C THR A 607 30.13 -15.86 -9.80
N LEU A 608 29.71 -14.60 -9.96
CA LEU A 608 30.54 -13.42 -9.73
C LEU A 608 30.98 -13.29 -8.26
N LEU A 609 30.14 -13.68 -7.32
CA LEU A 609 30.41 -13.67 -5.88
C LEU A 609 31.21 -14.89 -5.39
N GLY A 610 31.66 -15.78 -6.29
CA GLY A 610 32.54 -16.91 -5.95
C GLY A 610 31.84 -18.26 -5.88
N GLY A 611 30.64 -18.37 -6.43
CA GLY A 611 29.85 -19.62 -6.48
C GLY A 611 28.84 -19.74 -5.31
N PRO A 612 28.06 -20.82 -5.30
CA PRO A 612 26.94 -21.01 -4.37
C PRO A 612 27.36 -20.90 -2.90
N ASP A 613 28.42 -21.54 -2.47
CA ASP A 613 28.86 -21.53 -1.07
C ASP A 613 29.29 -20.12 -0.59
N ALA A 614 30.02 -19.39 -1.43
CA ALA A 614 30.44 -18.02 -1.13
C ALA A 614 29.24 -17.05 -1.11
N PHE A 615 28.29 -17.24 -2.01
CA PHE A 615 27.04 -16.49 -2.03
C PHE A 615 26.22 -16.73 -0.77
N ILE A 616 26.02 -18.00 -0.38
CA ILE A 616 25.29 -18.38 0.84
C ILE A 616 25.95 -17.78 2.09
N ALA A 617 27.29 -17.90 2.21
CA ALA A 617 28.02 -17.34 3.35
C ALA A 617 27.84 -15.81 3.44
N ARG A 618 27.83 -15.11 2.30
CA ARG A 618 27.62 -13.66 2.22
C ARG A 618 26.17 -13.28 2.58
N LEU A 619 25.18 -14.02 2.08
CA LEU A 619 23.76 -13.79 2.35
C LEU A 619 23.44 -14.08 3.83
N ASP A 620 24.00 -15.15 4.40
CA ASP A 620 23.87 -15.45 5.83
C ASP A 620 24.47 -14.33 6.70
N PHE A 621 25.67 -13.85 6.34
CA PHE A 621 26.30 -12.75 7.04
C PHE A 621 25.42 -11.49 6.97
N PHE A 622 24.90 -11.13 5.81
CA PHE A 622 23.99 -10.00 5.64
C PHE A 622 22.80 -10.07 6.61
N HIS A 623 22.16 -11.23 6.71
CA HIS A 623 21.01 -11.41 7.58
C HIS A 623 21.34 -11.50 9.09
N THR A 624 22.54 -11.97 9.45
CA THR A 624 22.89 -12.23 10.86
C THR A 624 23.72 -11.13 11.51
N SER A 625 24.36 -10.27 10.72
CA SER A 625 25.20 -9.17 11.22
C SER A 625 24.41 -7.92 11.64
N GLY A 626 23.09 -7.86 11.40
CA GLY A 626 22.28 -6.67 11.64
C GLY A 626 22.28 -5.67 10.49
N LEU A 627 22.80 -6.03 9.31
CA LEU A 627 22.79 -5.18 8.12
C LEU A 627 21.42 -5.14 7.43
N ALA A 628 20.70 -6.26 7.43
CA ALA A 628 19.38 -6.38 6.79
C ALA A 628 18.34 -5.55 7.53
N ASP A 629 17.66 -4.66 6.83
CA ASP A 629 16.56 -3.87 7.36
C ASP A 629 15.21 -4.48 6.94
N MET A 630 14.62 -5.29 7.82
CA MET A 630 13.29 -5.88 7.57
C MET A 630 12.14 -4.88 7.63
N GLY A 631 12.41 -3.64 7.97
CA GLY A 631 11.45 -2.54 7.96
C GLY A 631 11.41 -1.76 6.66
N ASN A 632 12.16 -2.21 5.62
CA ASN A 632 12.17 -1.59 4.30
C ASN A 632 12.13 -2.65 3.18
N GLU A 633 11.43 -2.39 2.09
CA GLU A 633 11.03 -3.34 1.05
C GLU A 633 12.18 -3.94 0.23
N PRO A 634 13.30 -3.28 0.00
CA PRO A 634 14.42 -3.84 -0.80
C PRO A 634 14.93 -5.20 -0.30
N VAL A 635 14.82 -5.48 1.00
CA VAL A 635 15.30 -6.74 1.61
C VAL A 635 14.43 -7.95 1.27
N PHE A 636 13.19 -7.76 0.86
CA PHE A 636 12.19 -8.83 0.77
C PHE A 636 12.66 -10.05 -0.01
N LEU A 637 13.16 -9.84 -1.23
CA LEU A 637 13.64 -10.95 -2.06
C LEU A 637 14.88 -11.65 -1.46
N ALA A 638 15.74 -10.92 -0.76
CA ALA A 638 16.97 -11.48 -0.19
C ALA A 638 16.69 -12.60 0.81
N VAL A 639 15.53 -12.61 1.47
CA VAL A 639 15.09 -13.69 2.36
C VAL A 639 15.00 -15.03 1.62
N PHE A 640 14.66 -15.00 0.33
CA PHE A 640 14.34 -16.19 -0.47
C PHE A 640 15.42 -16.53 -1.50
N GLN A 641 16.50 -15.77 -1.64
CA GLN A 641 17.49 -15.96 -2.69
C GLN A 641 18.38 -17.21 -2.55
N TYR A 642 18.35 -17.87 -1.40
CA TYR A 642 19.02 -19.19 -1.24
C TYR A 642 18.48 -20.25 -2.22
N HIS A 643 17.26 -20.08 -2.75
CA HIS A 643 16.69 -20.94 -3.79
C HIS A 643 17.60 -21.02 -5.02
N TYR A 644 18.14 -19.89 -5.48
CA TYR A 644 19.02 -19.82 -6.63
C TYR A 644 20.41 -20.43 -6.39
N ALA A 645 20.79 -20.62 -5.13
CA ALA A 645 22.03 -21.30 -4.74
C ALA A 645 21.80 -22.77 -4.35
N GLY A 646 20.63 -23.35 -4.64
CA GLY A 646 20.30 -24.73 -4.34
C GLY A 646 20.10 -25.03 -2.85
N ARG A 647 19.73 -24.03 -2.03
CA ARG A 647 19.50 -24.19 -0.58
C ARG A 647 18.13 -23.65 -0.15
N PRO A 648 17.00 -24.15 -0.72
CA PRO A 648 15.66 -23.64 -0.39
C PRO A 648 15.31 -23.78 1.10
N GLY A 649 15.89 -24.76 1.78
CA GLY A 649 15.73 -24.93 3.24
C GLY A 649 16.20 -23.73 4.05
N LEU A 650 17.25 -23.02 3.61
CA LEU A 650 17.72 -21.81 4.27
C LEU A 650 16.74 -20.65 4.09
N SER A 651 16.12 -20.50 2.93
CA SER A 651 15.03 -19.52 2.73
C SER A 651 13.85 -19.81 3.65
N ALA A 652 13.44 -21.06 3.74
CA ALA A 652 12.36 -21.48 4.64
C ALA A 652 12.70 -21.14 6.11
N LYS A 653 13.88 -21.51 6.57
CA LYS A 653 14.37 -21.17 7.90
C LYS A 653 14.38 -19.66 8.14
N ARG A 654 14.82 -18.88 7.14
CA ARG A 654 14.89 -17.41 7.24
C ARG A 654 13.49 -16.79 7.36
N ALA A 655 12.55 -17.19 6.51
CA ALA A 655 11.16 -16.70 6.56
C ALA A 655 10.51 -17.05 7.91
N HIS A 656 10.65 -18.32 8.36
CA HIS A 656 10.14 -18.78 9.65
C HIS A 656 10.86 -18.18 10.88
N THR A 657 11.99 -17.51 10.70
CA THR A 657 12.65 -16.71 11.72
C THR A 657 12.12 -15.26 11.74
N TYR A 658 12.02 -14.63 10.55
CA TYR A 658 11.67 -13.21 10.47
C TYR A 658 10.22 -12.94 10.83
N ILE A 659 9.27 -13.77 10.35
CA ILE A 659 7.85 -13.52 10.64
C ILE A 659 7.60 -13.43 12.15
N PRO A 660 7.91 -14.42 12.99
CA PRO A 660 7.63 -14.30 14.43
C PRO A 660 8.54 -13.31 15.17
N ALA A 661 9.72 -12.99 14.63
CA ALA A 661 10.64 -12.05 15.26
C ALA A 661 10.36 -10.58 14.97
N ARG A 662 9.73 -10.28 13.86
CA ARG A 662 9.55 -8.90 13.35
C ARG A 662 8.09 -8.50 13.18
N PHE A 663 7.16 -9.46 13.10
CA PHE A 663 5.73 -9.21 12.96
C PHE A 663 4.99 -9.80 14.16
N ASN A 664 4.05 -9.08 14.70
CA ASN A 664 3.20 -9.56 15.79
C ASN A 664 1.81 -8.88 15.74
N ALA A 665 0.87 -9.36 16.53
CA ALA A 665 -0.51 -8.87 16.54
C ALA A 665 -0.73 -7.67 17.48
N SER A 666 0.32 -6.93 17.86
CA SER A 666 0.19 -5.70 18.63
C SER A 666 0.05 -4.47 17.73
N GLU A 667 -0.34 -3.35 18.30
CA GLU A 667 -0.45 -2.05 17.62
C GLU A 667 0.86 -1.59 16.97
N GLY A 668 2.02 -1.92 17.56
CA GLY A 668 3.35 -1.70 17.00
C GLY A 668 3.93 -2.90 16.26
N GLY A 669 3.09 -3.81 15.77
CA GLY A 669 3.48 -5.13 15.27
C GLY A 669 4.09 -5.20 13.88
N LEU A 670 4.48 -4.09 13.28
CA LEU A 670 5.21 -4.03 12.02
C LEU A 670 6.67 -3.61 12.25
N PRO A 671 7.63 -4.14 11.48
CA PRO A 671 9.05 -3.80 11.63
C PRO A 671 9.42 -2.40 11.13
N GLY A 672 8.58 -1.79 10.31
CA GLY A 672 8.74 -0.46 9.71
C GLY A 672 7.43 0.07 9.17
N ASN A 673 7.49 1.03 8.27
CA ASN A 673 6.34 1.55 7.58
C ASN A 673 5.66 0.45 6.75
N ASP A 674 4.33 0.42 6.73
CA ASP A 674 3.57 -0.57 5.94
C ASP A 674 3.61 -0.27 4.43
N ASP A 675 3.97 0.95 4.07
CA ASP A 675 4.01 1.47 2.70
C ASP A 675 2.77 1.06 1.89
N SER A 676 1.63 1.43 2.46
CA SER A 676 0.29 1.22 1.86
C SER A 676 -0.02 -0.25 1.54
N GLY A 677 0.50 -1.17 2.37
CA GLY A 677 0.25 -2.61 2.26
C GLY A 677 1.41 -3.44 1.70
N ALA A 678 2.52 -2.82 1.30
CA ALA A 678 3.68 -3.55 0.78
C ALA A 678 4.31 -4.47 1.83
N MET A 679 4.52 -3.96 3.07
CA MET A 679 5.02 -4.73 4.21
C MET A 679 4.04 -5.85 4.60
N GLY A 680 2.73 -5.55 4.59
CA GLY A 680 1.69 -6.55 4.83
C GLY A 680 1.72 -7.67 3.80
N ALA A 681 1.90 -7.35 2.51
CA ALA A 681 1.98 -8.32 1.43
C ALA A 681 3.19 -9.26 1.55
N PHE A 682 4.35 -8.74 1.98
CA PHE A 682 5.52 -9.57 2.29
C PHE A 682 5.18 -10.63 3.35
N ALA A 683 4.58 -10.20 4.47
CA ALA A 683 4.20 -11.12 5.54
C ALA A 683 3.20 -12.19 5.05
N VAL A 684 2.21 -11.78 4.24
CA VAL A 684 1.22 -12.69 3.66
C VAL A 684 1.89 -13.74 2.77
N PHE A 685 2.75 -13.36 1.83
CA PHE A 685 3.45 -14.31 0.97
C PHE A 685 4.36 -15.26 1.76
N ALA A 686 5.15 -14.74 2.69
CA ALA A 686 6.00 -15.57 3.55
C ALA A 686 5.17 -16.61 4.33
N MET A 687 4.00 -16.19 4.85
CA MET A 687 3.10 -17.07 5.59
C MET A 687 2.29 -18.02 4.69
N MET A 688 2.05 -17.66 3.42
CA MET A 688 1.45 -18.56 2.42
C MET A 688 2.41 -19.66 1.95
N GLY A 689 3.72 -19.48 2.18
CA GLY A 689 4.74 -20.40 1.70
C GLY A 689 5.13 -20.20 0.23
N LEU A 690 4.96 -18.99 -0.29
CA LEU A 690 5.40 -18.59 -1.62
C LEU A 690 6.03 -17.21 -1.57
N PHE A 691 6.96 -16.92 -2.48
CA PHE A 691 7.40 -15.54 -2.68
C PHE A 691 7.58 -15.25 -4.18
N PRO A 692 6.96 -14.20 -4.72
CA PRO A 692 7.01 -13.87 -6.12
C PRO A 692 8.37 -13.29 -6.51
N VAL A 693 8.74 -13.49 -7.77
CA VAL A 693 9.79 -12.72 -8.45
C VAL A 693 9.08 -11.87 -9.51
N PRO A 694 8.70 -10.62 -9.19
CA PRO A 694 7.83 -9.81 -10.05
C PRO A 694 8.43 -9.59 -11.43
N GLY A 695 7.61 -9.61 -12.48
CA GLY A 695 8.05 -9.55 -13.89
C GLY A 695 8.53 -10.90 -14.43
N GLN A 696 8.49 -11.95 -13.62
CA GLN A 696 8.83 -13.33 -14.00
C GLN A 696 7.70 -14.29 -13.60
N ASN A 697 7.58 -15.40 -14.32
CA ASN A 697 6.61 -16.45 -13.99
C ASN A 697 7.20 -17.41 -12.92
N VAL A 698 7.54 -16.84 -11.74
CA VAL A 698 8.24 -17.55 -10.66
C VAL A 698 7.67 -17.18 -9.30
N TYR A 699 7.35 -18.21 -8.52
CA TYR A 699 7.10 -18.14 -7.09
C TYR A 699 8.02 -19.11 -6.37
N LEU A 700 8.86 -18.64 -5.47
CA LEU A 700 9.80 -19.42 -4.66
C LEU A 700 9.05 -20.13 -3.55
N ILE A 701 9.26 -21.45 -3.39
CA ILE A 701 8.47 -22.30 -2.49
C ILE A 701 9.13 -22.41 -1.12
N THR A 702 8.37 -22.07 -0.07
CA THR A 702 8.70 -22.38 1.34
C THR A 702 7.48 -23.03 2.01
N PRO A 703 7.61 -23.68 3.17
CA PRO A 703 6.43 -24.18 3.88
C PRO A 703 5.52 -23.05 4.37
N PRO A 704 4.21 -23.13 4.14
CA PRO A 704 3.24 -22.25 4.82
C PRO A 704 3.37 -22.29 6.34
N PHE A 705 2.98 -21.20 7.01
CA PHE A 705 2.81 -21.12 8.46
C PHE A 705 1.54 -21.83 8.96
N PHE A 706 0.76 -22.39 8.05
CA PHE A 706 -0.52 -23.03 8.29
C PHE A 706 -0.49 -24.47 7.73
N GLU A 707 -1.41 -25.32 8.21
CA GLU A 707 -1.57 -26.67 7.67
C GLU A 707 -1.89 -26.66 6.17
N GLU A 708 -2.74 -25.70 5.75
CA GLU A 708 -3.12 -25.54 4.34
C GLU A 708 -3.48 -24.07 4.07
N VAL A 709 -3.04 -23.57 2.92
CA VAL A 709 -3.48 -22.29 2.35
C VAL A 709 -3.97 -22.51 0.93
N CYS A 710 -5.18 -22.03 0.61
CA CYS A 710 -5.77 -22.16 -0.71
C CYS A 710 -6.17 -20.81 -1.26
N VAL A 711 -6.00 -20.62 -2.58
CA VAL A 711 -6.44 -19.45 -3.35
C VAL A 711 -7.42 -19.87 -4.43
N ALA A 712 -8.52 -19.15 -4.58
CA ALA A 712 -9.50 -19.35 -5.65
C ALA A 712 -9.53 -18.12 -6.56
N LEU A 713 -9.10 -18.26 -7.80
CA LEU A 713 -9.26 -17.20 -8.79
C LEU A 713 -10.75 -17.03 -9.16
N PRO A 714 -11.18 -15.81 -9.56
CA PRO A 714 -12.55 -15.57 -10.03
C PRO A 714 -12.91 -16.51 -11.18
N GLY A 715 -14.05 -17.22 -11.04
CA GLY A 715 -14.50 -18.18 -12.05
C GLY A 715 -13.80 -19.52 -12.09
N ALA A 716 -12.76 -19.73 -11.26
CA ALA A 716 -12.08 -21.02 -11.18
C ALA A 716 -12.96 -22.09 -10.55
N THR A 717 -12.93 -23.30 -11.11
CA THR A 717 -13.66 -24.46 -10.59
C THR A 717 -12.92 -25.18 -9.46
N ARG A 718 -11.63 -24.91 -9.32
CA ARG A 718 -10.74 -25.48 -8.32
C ARG A 718 -9.95 -24.38 -7.62
N ARG A 719 -9.51 -24.65 -6.40
CA ARG A 719 -8.58 -23.79 -5.66
C ARG A 719 -7.14 -24.27 -5.85
N ALA A 720 -6.21 -23.35 -5.97
CA ALA A 720 -4.81 -23.66 -5.82
C ALA A 720 -4.50 -23.81 -4.32
N CYS A 721 -3.95 -24.93 -3.89
CA CYS A 721 -3.73 -25.23 -2.48
C CYS A 721 -2.29 -25.65 -2.21
N ILE A 722 -1.69 -25.12 -1.14
CA ILE A 722 -0.41 -25.59 -0.59
C ILE A 722 -0.71 -26.27 0.75
N ARG A 723 -0.28 -27.51 0.89
CA ARG A 723 -0.51 -28.35 2.07
C ARG A 723 0.78 -28.82 2.70
N ASN A 724 0.88 -28.69 4.00
CA ASN A 724 1.98 -29.24 4.79
C ASN A 724 1.62 -30.64 5.34
N ARG A 725 2.31 -31.66 4.88
CA ARG A 725 2.26 -33.01 5.49
C ARG A 725 3.23 -33.06 6.65
N GLY A 726 2.75 -33.51 7.80
CA GLY A 726 3.54 -33.55 9.02
C GLY A 726 3.66 -32.17 9.67
N PHE A 727 2.68 -31.28 9.39
CA PHE A 727 2.56 -29.99 10.04
C PHE A 727 2.45 -30.12 11.56
N ASP A 728 3.13 -29.25 12.27
CA ASP A 728 3.14 -29.21 13.72
C ASP A 728 3.23 -27.75 14.19
N ALA A 729 2.11 -27.22 14.67
CA ALA A 729 1.99 -25.83 15.08
C ALA A 729 2.91 -25.44 16.25
N GLU A 730 3.26 -26.38 17.13
CA GLU A 730 4.17 -26.15 18.26
C GLU A 730 5.64 -26.10 17.82
N ARG A 731 5.95 -26.62 16.62
CA ARG A 731 7.30 -26.77 16.11
C ARG A 731 7.52 -26.02 14.78
N LEU A 732 6.85 -24.87 14.60
CA LEU A 732 6.92 -24.05 13.39
C LEU A 732 8.34 -23.57 13.04
N HIS A 733 9.26 -23.51 14.00
CA HIS A 733 10.65 -23.11 13.80
C HIS A 733 11.61 -24.28 13.54
N GLU A 734 11.19 -25.50 13.85
CA GLU A 734 12.01 -26.70 13.74
C GLU A 734 11.68 -27.47 12.48
N ARG A 735 10.40 -27.63 12.15
CA ARG A 735 9.92 -28.43 11.00
C ARG A 735 9.64 -27.54 9.79
N VAL A 736 10.68 -26.87 9.32
CA VAL A 736 10.60 -25.90 8.21
C VAL A 736 11.24 -26.38 6.92
N TYR A 737 11.82 -27.58 6.91
CA TYR A 737 12.56 -28.08 5.76
C TYR A 737 11.69 -29.03 4.94
N VAL A 738 11.50 -28.71 3.66
CA VAL A 738 10.79 -29.58 2.72
C VAL A 738 11.67 -30.82 2.45
N GLN A 739 11.14 -32.02 2.71
CA GLN A 739 11.81 -33.29 2.45
C GLN A 739 11.46 -33.83 1.06
N SER A 740 10.23 -33.61 0.65
CA SER A 740 9.73 -33.98 -0.67
C SER A 740 8.47 -33.17 -0.97
N ALA A 741 8.14 -33.02 -2.24
CA ALA A 741 6.92 -32.41 -2.68
C ALA A 741 6.19 -33.21 -3.76
N THR A 742 4.86 -33.05 -3.84
CA THR A 742 4.07 -33.52 -4.98
C THR A 742 3.19 -32.37 -5.50
N LEU A 743 3.03 -32.30 -6.82
CA LEU A 743 2.09 -31.40 -7.49
C LEU A 743 1.00 -32.23 -8.14
N ASN A 744 -0.24 -32.05 -7.71
CA ASN A 744 -1.40 -32.88 -8.11
C ASN A 744 -1.16 -34.40 -7.94
N GLY A 745 -0.34 -34.77 -6.93
CA GLY A 745 0.00 -36.15 -6.61
C GLY A 745 1.22 -36.74 -7.33
N GLU A 746 1.75 -36.03 -8.32
CA GLU A 746 3.00 -36.39 -9.00
C GLU A 746 4.23 -35.80 -8.29
N VAL A 747 5.35 -36.46 -8.30
CA VAL A 747 6.58 -35.97 -7.67
C VAL A 747 7.00 -34.63 -8.27
N TYR A 748 7.29 -33.69 -7.40
CA TYR A 748 7.72 -32.34 -7.77
C TYR A 748 9.04 -31.99 -7.11
N THR A 749 10.08 -31.78 -7.91
CA THR A 749 11.45 -31.54 -7.41
C THR A 749 11.85 -30.07 -7.39
N ARG A 750 11.23 -29.23 -8.24
CA ARG A 750 11.58 -27.81 -8.34
C ARG A 750 11.29 -27.06 -7.05
N ASN A 751 12.19 -26.16 -6.67
CA ASN A 751 12.02 -25.31 -5.50
C ASN A 751 11.22 -24.03 -5.79
N TRP A 752 10.60 -23.93 -6.96
CA TRP A 752 9.76 -22.82 -7.43
C TRP A 752 8.59 -23.33 -8.26
N ILE A 753 7.56 -22.49 -8.47
CA ILE A 753 6.38 -22.83 -9.26
C ILE A 753 5.93 -21.61 -10.09
N GLY A 754 5.30 -21.84 -11.24
CA GLY A 754 4.76 -20.80 -12.11
C GLY A 754 3.31 -20.40 -11.74
N HIS A 755 2.81 -19.36 -12.40
CA HIS A 755 1.47 -18.80 -12.15
C HIS A 755 0.33 -19.75 -12.58
N GLU A 756 0.62 -20.72 -13.46
CA GLU A 756 -0.30 -21.82 -13.83
C GLU A 756 -0.78 -22.59 -12.59
N PHE A 757 0.00 -22.62 -11.52
CA PHE A 757 -0.43 -23.18 -10.23
C PHE A 757 -1.77 -22.60 -9.79
N PHE A 758 -1.94 -21.28 -9.90
CA PHE A 758 -3.17 -20.59 -9.52
C PHE A 758 -4.27 -20.74 -10.58
N THR A 759 -3.92 -20.55 -11.86
CA THR A 759 -4.92 -20.53 -12.94
C THR A 759 -5.53 -21.91 -13.21
N GLU A 760 -4.80 -22.97 -12.97
CA GLU A 760 -5.28 -24.35 -13.12
C GLU A 760 -5.83 -24.96 -11.82
N GLY A 761 -5.66 -24.23 -10.68
CA GLY A 761 -6.14 -24.71 -9.38
C GLY A 761 -5.46 -26.00 -8.93
N MET A 762 -4.11 -25.99 -8.91
CA MET A 762 -3.30 -27.16 -8.57
C MET A 762 -3.16 -27.34 -7.06
N THR A 763 -2.75 -28.54 -6.63
CA THR A 763 -2.42 -28.83 -5.23
C THR A 763 -0.94 -29.20 -5.10
N LEU A 764 -0.23 -28.37 -4.33
CA LEU A 764 1.17 -28.62 -3.92
C LEU A 764 1.17 -29.19 -2.50
N GLU A 765 1.68 -30.40 -2.31
CA GLU A 765 1.83 -31.02 -1.00
C GLU A 765 3.31 -31.09 -0.63
N LEU A 766 3.67 -30.51 0.52
CA LEU A 766 5.03 -30.45 1.05
C LEU A 766 5.15 -31.37 2.26
N THR A 767 6.05 -32.35 2.23
CA THR A 767 6.38 -33.15 3.40
C THR A 767 7.50 -32.48 4.17
N LEU A 768 7.26 -32.18 5.45
CA LEU A 768 8.17 -31.39 6.29
C LEU A 768 9.05 -32.27 7.20
N GLY A 769 10.28 -31.80 7.42
CA GLY A 769 11.26 -32.37 8.34
C GLY A 769 12.01 -31.31 9.15
N GLU A 770 12.95 -31.78 9.99
CA GLU A 770 13.69 -30.94 10.96
C GLU A 770 15.11 -30.59 10.48
N SER A 771 15.52 -31.11 9.34
CA SER A 771 16.83 -30.89 8.73
C SER A 771 16.70 -30.68 7.23
N GLU A 772 17.65 -29.96 6.64
CA GLU A 772 17.69 -29.79 5.19
C GLU A 772 17.75 -31.14 4.48
N SER A 773 17.19 -31.21 3.29
CA SER A 773 17.15 -32.36 2.40
C SER A 773 17.74 -32.00 1.03
N ASP A 774 17.80 -32.96 0.14
CA ASP A 774 18.22 -32.74 -1.25
C ASP A 774 17.09 -32.25 -2.16
N TRP A 775 15.88 -31.98 -1.61
CA TRP A 775 14.76 -31.46 -2.41
C TRP A 775 15.04 -30.05 -2.93
N GLY A 776 14.89 -29.87 -4.24
CA GLY A 776 15.04 -28.55 -4.89
C GLY A 776 16.49 -28.05 -4.95
N THR A 777 17.49 -28.94 -4.82
CA THR A 777 18.92 -28.57 -4.79
C THR A 777 19.61 -28.82 -6.14
N ALA A 778 19.03 -29.65 -7.00
CA ALA A 778 19.62 -29.98 -8.30
C ALA A 778 19.53 -28.77 -9.25
N ASN A 779 20.47 -28.58 -10.15
CA ASN A 779 20.51 -27.42 -11.04
C ASN A 779 19.24 -27.24 -11.88
N GLU A 780 18.64 -28.35 -12.33
CA GLU A 780 17.39 -28.37 -13.09
C GLU A 780 16.15 -27.99 -12.26
N ASP A 781 16.28 -27.95 -10.95
CA ASP A 781 15.20 -27.63 -10.02
C ASP A 781 15.26 -26.17 -9.55
N LEU A 782 16.33 -25.44 -9.89
CA LEU A 782 16.52 -24.03 -9.50
C LEU A 782 15.61 -23.10 -10.30
N PRO A 783 15.30 -21.88 -9.77
CA PRO A 783 14.54 -20.89 -10.51
C PRO A 783 15.31 -20.41 -11.75
N PRO A 784 14.63 -20.07 -12.85
CA PRO A 784 15.28 -19.61 -14.09
C PRO A 784 16.11 -18.34 -13.88
N SER A 785 17.20 -18.20 -14.62
CA SER A 785 18.11 -17.06 -14.60
C SER A 785 18.68 -16.76 -15.99
N LEU A 786 18.92 -15.50 -16.36
CA LEU A 786 19.45 -15.11 -17.68
C LEU A 786 20.81 -15.72 -18.01
N GLY A 787 21.67 -15.94 -17.01
CA GLY A 787 23.02 -16.45 -17.19
C GLY A 787 23.09 -17.94 -17.54
N GLU A 788 21.97 -18.66 -17.61
CA GLU A 788 21.92 -20.08 -17.96
C GLU A 788 21.73 -20.26 -19.47
N GLU A 789 22.66 -21.01 -20.10
CA GLU A 789 22.54 -21.38 -21.51
C GLU A 789 21.26 -22.21 -21.74
N GLY A 790 20.35 -21.69 -22.58
CA GLY A 790 19.10 -22.36 -22.95
C GLY A 790 17.87 -22.02 -22.11
N THR A 791 17.97 -21.11 -21.16
CA THR A 791 16.81 -20.67 -20.38
C THR A 791 15.83 -19.92 -21.30
N VAL A 792 14.77 -20.58 -21.70
CA VAL A 792 13.60 -19.93 -22.31
C VAL A 792 12.72 -19.51 -21.14
N TYR A 793 12.73 -18.20 -20.79
CA TYR A 793 11.70 -17.67 -19.93
C TYR A 793 10.36 -17.94 -20.61
N GLY A 794 9.58 -18.85 -20.03
CA GLY A 794 8.25 -19.16 -20.53
C GLY A 794 7.40 -17.89 -20.51
N VAL A 795 7.03 -17.40 -21.68
CA VAL A 795 6.04 -16.33 -21.89
C VAL A 795 4.75 -16.99 -22.35
#